data_751f7199608cc6101451405df8f433f5
#
_entry.id   751f7199608cc6101451405df8f433f5
#
_cell.length_a   1.000
_cell.length_b   1.000
_cell.length_c   1.000
_cell.angle_alpha   90.00
_cell.angle_beta   90.00
_cell.angle_gamma   90.00
#
_symmetry.space_group_name_H-M   'P 1'
#
loop_
_entity.id
_entity.type
_entity.pdbx_description
1 polymer ?
#
loop_
_entity_poly.entity_id
_entity_poly.type
_entity_poly.pdbx_seq_one_letter_code
_entity_poly.pdbx_strand_id
1 'polypeptide(L)'
;MVARRVRLPPALQKEKETEVIMQAVEMYKGYVAISARWLIENGIITKVNYDQLCHRHHIRVVRRGCKGTPALVDWQSMPQEIKGRIEGIIGNPNDVAKQECMLRNIVEHRRANCKDIEAWDYFASVRGADGRMLEREKVEKLTNSARILAAIGECLDVIKQAATMRKQRFSVLREFERFAYNVAYEMGDYPSTLPTNADRLYRRWKDYSVYGYSCLVHGLTGKEGNRRKDNKEEIEALVSELVASGAKLSDTMVAKLSATLGVEIDRRRVQEVRKKNEVVNMAGRQGKRKVMNNALMQVDRIKPSQPMLMWCSDGWDAELYYQDERSRYNRLNMVVVVDTFNCYPMGYAIGERECGQLISEAYRDAINHAELLFGEAVMPYQIQSDNYAVKMMTPYYSAICREFTPAKVGNAKDKVIEQYFRTIQTNLQLLPNYSGHNITAKNQPNDDWLNAHSKDFPTREGVIRQLEALISIERANKREELMRAWEERDTSKVEMLDRCKYLAQFGEKSRGNMLTPNGIKLIREGVEYKFECRDIRMREQRGERWTICFDLRNMNYAAAVSEDGRTMYQLEAKQKVHMALADRTEEDERILAGYGEFNSRLIKHIGEERAKRQEIARGYIERHQLSGTYAARLLTENGNHKDLAWAERKRLAEAAEAEEVEEVVVVQSKKESKRREQVRDIYNSL
;
A
#
# COMPACT_ATOMS: atom_id res chain seq x y z
N MET A 1 -22.11 5.61 -2.32
CA MET A 1 -23.42 5.98 -1.73
C MET A 1 -24.50 5.67 -2.77
N VAL A 2 -25.32 4.66 -2.51
CA VAL A 2 -26.40 4.27 -3.40
C VAL A 2 -27.51 5.31 -3.25
N ALA A 3 -27.81 6.05 -4.31
CA ALA A 3 -28.91 7.00 -4.34
C ALA A 3 -30.24 6.26 -4.06
N ARG A 4 -30.92 6.63 -2.98
CA ARG A 4 -32.26 6.14 -2.68
C ARG A 4 -33.19 6.61 -3.79
N ARG A 5 -33.64 5.71 -4.67
CA ARG A 5 -34.72 5.93 -5.59
C ARG A 5 -35.95 6.32 -4.79
N VAL A 6 -36.49 7.52 -5.07
CA VAL A 6 -37.75 8.00 -4.50
C VAL A 6 -38.87 7.10 -5.01
N ARG A 7 -39.49 6.34 -4.09
CA ARG A 7 -40.72 5.58 -4.42
C ARG A 7 -41.89 6.55 -4.54
N LEU A 8 -42.57 6.50 -5.66
CA LEU A 8 -43.81 7.25 -5.92
C LEU A 8 -44.95 6.84 -4.96
N PRO A 9 -45.80 7.77 -4.49
CA PRO A 9 -46.92 7.48 -3.61
C PRO A 9 -48.01 6.63 -4.27
N PRO A 10 -48.79 5.83 -3.52
CA PRO A 10 -49.81 4.91 -4.05
C PRO A 10 -51.00 5.53 -4.81
N ALA A 11 -51.16 6.84 -4.75
CA ALA A 11 -52.29 7.56 -5.45
C ALA A 11 -52.18 7.57 -6.99
N LEU A 12 -51.00 7.27 -7.54
CA LEU A 12 -50.76 7.26 -9.00
C LEU A 12 -51.15 5.95 -9.72
N GLN A 13 -51.76 5.00 -9.02
CA GLN A 13 -52.23 3.76 -9.64
C GLN A 13 -53.56 3.93 -10.43
N LYS A 14 -54.23 5.09 -10.36
CA LYS A 14 -55.51 5.38 -11.09
C LYS A 14 -55.37 6.03 -12.46
N GLU A 15 -54.14 6.40 -12.86
CA GLU A 15 -53.90 7.07 -14.16
C GLU A 15 -53.45 6.11 -15.27
N LYS A 16 -54.00 4.92 -15.32
CA LYS A 16 -53.75 3.95 -16.39
C LYS A 16 -54.11 4.44 -17.82
N GLU A 17 -54.93 5.45 -17.95
CA GLU A 17 -55.37 5.92 -19.26
C GLU A 17 -54.40 6.90 -19.95
N THR A 18 -53.55 7.58 -19.21
CA THR A 18 -52.61 8.59 -19.74
C THR A 18 -51.27 8.01 -20.11
N GLU A 19 -50.82 6.98 -19.40
CA GLU A 19 -49.63 6.18 -19.72
C GLU A 19 -49.74 5.45 -21.08
N VAL A 20 -50.98 5.23 -21.50
CA VAL A 20 -51.36 4.50 -22.72
C VAL A 20 -50.94 5.21 -24.01
N ILE A 21 -50.92 6.54 -24.07
CA ILE A 21 -50.61 7.28 -25.31
C ILE A 21 -49.09 7.44 -25.51
N MET A 22 -48.28 7.63 -24.44
CA MET A 22 -46.82 7.69 -24.55
C MET A 22 -46.17 6.33 -24.87
N GLN A 23 -46.87 5.23 -24.62
CA GLN A 23 -46.43 3.88 -25.01
C GLN A 23 -46.88 3.43 -26.41
N ALA A 24 -47.72 4.24 -27.11
CA ALA A 24 -48.28 3.88 -28.38
C ALA A 24 -47.34 4.02 -29.58
N VAL A 25 -46.55 5.12 -29.61
CA VAL A 25 -45.70 5.51 -30.76
C VAL A 25 -44.26 5.67 -30.30
N GLU A 26 -43.34 5.05 -31.01
CA GLU A 26 -41.90 5.12 -30.73
C GLU A 26 -41.14 5.32 -32.05
N MET A 27 -40.12 6.20 -32.03
CA MET A 27 -39.15 6.27 -33.14
C MET A 27 -38.11 5.15 -32.97
N TYR A 28 -38.10 4.17 -33.86
CA TYR A 28 -37.17 3.06 -33.80
C TYR A 28 -36.43 2.89 -35.13
N LYS A 29 -35.09 3.04 -35.10
CA LYS A 29 -34.22 2.92 -36.29
C LYS A 29 -34.68 3.74 -37.51
N GLY A 30 -35.20 4.95 -37.27
CA GLY A 30 -35.69 5.83 -38.34
C GLY A 30 -37.14 5.59 -38.78
N TYR A 31 -37.82 4.61 -38.20
CA TYR A 31 -39.23 4.33 -38.46
C TYR A 31 -40.10 4.88 -37.36
N VAL A 32 -41.26 5.49 -37.75
CA VAL A 32 -42.34 5.77 -36.79
C VAL A 32 -43.07 4.46 -36.54
N ALA A 33 -42.90 3.91 -35.35
CA ALA A 33 -43.35 2.57 -35.01
C ALA A 33 -44.43 2.62 -33.92
N ILE A 34 -45.41 1.72 -34.03
CA ILE A 34 -46.51 1.61 -33.08
C ILE A 34 -46.41 0.30 -32.33
N SER A 35 -46.65 0.33 -31.03
CA SER A 35 -46.62 -0.84 -30.17
C SER A 35 -47.74 -1.82 -30.55
N ALA A 36 -47.37 -3.05 -30.90
CA ALA A 36 -48.33 -4.11 -31.17
C ALA A 36 -49.25 -4.41 -29.97
N ARG A 37 -48.68 -4.30 -28.76
CA ARG A 37 -49.44 -4.46 -27.52
C ARG A 37 -50.49 -3.39 -27.36
N TRP A 38 -50.14 -2.13 -27.65
CA TRP A 38 -51.08 -1.01 -27.62
C TRP A 38 -52.22 -1.19 -28.64
N LEU A 39 -51.90 -1.66 -29.87
CA LEU A 39 -52.91 -1.94 -30.92
C LEU A 39 -53.92 -2.98 -30.45
N ILE A 40 -53.52 -4.01 -29.77
CA ILE A 40 -54.36 -5.10 -29.27
C ILE A 40 -55.16 -4.64 -28.03
N GLU A 41 -54.54 -4.00 -27.08
CA GLU A 41 -55.17 -3.54 -25.84
C GLU A 41 -56.24 -2.47 -26.08
N ASN A 42 -56.06 -1.64 -27.10
CA ASN A 42 -57.13 -0.62 -27.53
C ASN A 42 -58.11 -1.13 -28.55
N GLY A 43 -58.14 -2.42 -28.84
CA GLY A 43 -59.14 -3.03 -29.71
C GLY A 43 -59.05 -2.61 -31.17
N ILE A 44 -57.91 -2.02 -31.60
CA ILE A 44 -57.72 -1.60 -33.00
C ILE A 44 -57.59 -2.81 -33.90
N ILE A 45 -56.90 -3.84 -33.46
CA ILE A 45 -56.73 -5.14 -34.07
C ILE A 45 -56.78 -6.25 -33.02
N THR A 46 -57.33 -7.42 -33.42
CA THR A 46 -57.20 -8.61 -32.54
C THR A 46 -55.86 -9.25 -32.69
N LYS A 47 -55.43 -10.01 -31.69
CA LYS A 47 -54.15 -10.73 -31.74
C LYS A 47 -54.05 -11.65 -32.96
N VAL A 48 -55.17 -12.35 -33.28
CA VAL A 48 -55.24 -13.25 -34.46
C VAL A 48 -54.98 -12.47 -35.74
N ASN A 49 -55.65 -11.31 -35.87
CA ASN A 49 -55.51 -10.44 -37.06
C ASN A 49 -54.08 -9.87 -37.14
N TYR A 50 -53.51 -9.50 -36.02
CA TYR A 50 -52.10 -9.07 -35.96
C TYR A 50 -51.12 -10.16 -36.45
N ASP A 51 -51.30 -11.39 -36.01
CA ASP A 51 -50.41 -12.53 -36.37
C ASP A 51 -50.64 -12.84 -37.91
N GLN A 52 -51.86 -12.77 -38.43
CA GLN A 52 -52.15 -12.93 -39.86
C GLN A 52 -51.50 -11.83 -40.71
N LEU A 53 -51.61 -10.58 -40.30
CA LEU A 53 -50.97 -9.44 -41.00
C LEU A 53 -49.48 -9.54 -41.04
N CYS A 54 -48.83 -10.00 -39.94
CA CYS A 54 -47.43 -10.26 -39.89
C CYS A 54 -47.02 -11.41 -40.82
N HIS A 55 -47.77 -12.54 -40.80
CA HIS A 55 -47.48 -13.72 -41.61
C HIS A 55 -47.64 -13.45 -43.14
N ARG A 56 -48.60 -12.62 -43.51
CA ARG A 56 -48.84 -12.21 -44.90
C ARG A 56 -47.98 -11.04 -45.36
N HIS A 57 -47.04 -10.58 -44.52
CA HIS A 57 -46.17 -9.43 -44.77
C HIS A 57 -46.88 -8.12 -45.06
N HIS A 58 -48.21 -7.99 -44.68
CA HIS A 58 -49.00 -6.79 -44.86
C HIS A 58 -48.62 -5.66 -43.92
N ILE A 59 -47.92 -5.98 -42.81
CA ILE A 59 -47.32 -5.04 -41.88
C ILE A 59 -45.85 -5.40 -41.63
N ARG A 60 -45.00 -4.36 -41.49
CA ARG A 60 -43.59 -4.52 -41.20
C ARG A 60 -43.34 -4.45 -39.69
N VAL A 61 -42.82 -5.53 -39.10
CA VAL A 61 -42.39 -5.54 -37.72
C VAL A 61 -40.93 -5.03 -37.66
N VAL A 62 -40.70 -3.86 -37.09
CA VAL A 62 -39.38 -3.21 -36.98
C VAL A 62 -38.63 -3.66 -35.75
N ARG A 63 -39.33 -4.10 -34.70
CA ARG A 63 -38.75 -4.75 -33.51
C ARG A 63 -39.63 -5.93 -33.12
N ARG A 64 -39.03 -7.12 -32.96
CA ARG A 64 -39.71 -8.29 -32.42
C ARG A 64 -39.94 -8.17 -30.93
N GLY A 65 -41.07 -8.61 -30.43
CA GLY A 65 -41.36 -8.64 -29.00
C GLY A 65 -40.52 -9.68 -28.28
N CYS A 66 -40.06 -9.36 -27.07
CA CYS A 66 -39.44 -10.30 -26.15
C CYS A 66 -40.04 -10.09 -24.75
N LYS A 67 -39.66 -10.95 -23.76
CA LYS A 67 -40.23 -10.88 -22.41
C LYS A 67 -40.03 -9.47 -21.80
N GLY A 68 -41.15 -8.76 -21.59
CA GLY A 68 -41.17 -7.39 -21.04
C GLY A 68 -41.09 -6.25 -22.08
N THR A 69 -40.82 -6.55 -23.36
CA THR A 69 -40.70 -5.51 -24.39
C THR A 69 -41.68 -5.82 -25.54
N PRO A 70 -42.65 -4.93 -25.89
CA PRO A 70 -43.61 -5.18 -26.96
C PRO A 70 -42.97 -5.13 -28.35
N ALA A 71 -43.56 -5.84 -29.29
CA ALA A 71 -43.21 -5.70 -30.70
C ALA A 71 -43.60 -4.32 -31.21
N LEU A 72 -42.81 -3.79 -32.16
CA LEU A 72 -43.08 -2.52 -32.82
C LEU A 72 -43.34 -2.74 -34.30
N VAL A 73 -44.35 -2.07 -34.81
CA VAL A 73 -44.82 -2.15 -36.20
C VAL A 73 -44.64 -0.79 -36.87
N ASP A 74 -44.06 -0.79 -38.05
CA ASP A 74 -43.87 0.41 -38.86
C ASP A 74 -45.25 1.02 -39.26
N TRP A 75 -45.47 2.27 -38.86
CA TRP A 75 -46.67 3.04 -39.17
C TRP A 75 -46.99 3.10 -40.69
N GLN A 76 -45.93 3.31 -41.47
CA GLN A 76 -46.13 3.46 -42.92
C GLN A 76 -46.62 2.18 -43.60
N SER A 77 -46.21 1.03 -43.06
CA SER A 77 -46.59 -0.28 -43.61
C SER A 77 -48.03 -0.72 -43.29
N MET A 78 -48.73 -0.02 -42.40
CA MET A 78 -50.09 -0.42 -41.98
C MET A 78 -51.14 -0.17 -43.03
N PRO A 79 -52.16 -1.06 -43.12
CA PRO A 79 -53.34 -0.83 -43.95
C PRO A 79 -54.10 0.46 -43.58
N GLN A 80 -54.72 1.11 -44.61
CA GLN A 80 -55.35 2.43 -44.45
C GLN A 80 -56.49 2.43 -43.42
N GLU A 81 -57.26 1.33 -43.34
CA GLU A 81 -58.31 1.17 -42.36
C GLU A 81 -57.80 1.19 -40.92
N ILE A 82 -56.70 0.51 -40.67
CA ILE A 82 -56.03 0.50 -39.36
C ILE A 82 -55.43 1.88 -39.05
N LYS A 83 -54.82 2.55 -40.05
CA LYS A 83 -54.33 3.92 -39.91
C LYS A 83 -55.42 4.89 -39.47
N GLY A 84 -56.62 4.83 -40.13
CA GLY A 84 -57.74 5.70 -39.76
C GLY A 84 -58.25 5.49 -38.33
N ARG A 85 -58.25 4.24 -37.83
CA ARG A 85 -58.60 3.94 -36.43
C ARG A 85 -57.59 4.48 -35.45
N ILE A 86 -56.28 4.37 -35.78
CA ILE A 86 -55.19 4.90 -34.95
C ILE A 86 -55.23 6.42 -34.92
N GLU A 87 -55.39 7.07 -36.08
CA GLU A 87 -55.49 8.53 -36.18
C GLU A 87 -56.70 9.09 -35.44
N GLY A 88 -57.77 8.35 -35.34
CA GLY A 88 -58.98 8.72 -34.58
C GLY A 88 -58.73 8.76 -33.07
N ILE A 89 -57.77 8.01 -32.58
CA ILE A 89 -57.42 7.91 -31.13
C ILE A 89 -56.27 8.84 -30.73
N ILE A 90 -55.16 8.80 -31.47
CA ILE A 90 -53.94 9.51 -31.08
C ILE A 90 -53.53 10.66 -32.01
N GLY A 91 -54.32 10.88 -33.11
CA GLY A 91 -53.89 11.78 -34.17
C GLY A 91 -52.83 11.14 -35.08
N ASN A 92 -52.21 11.95 -35.96
CA ASN A 92 -51.21 11.43 -36.88
C ASN A 92 -49.94 10.98 -36.12
N PRO A 93 -49.60 9.68 -36.19
CA PRO A 93 -48.42 9.15 -35.45
C PRO A 93 -47.11 9.81 -35.82
N ASN A 94 -46.93 10.34 -37.02
CA ASN A 94 -45.71 11.07 -37.39
C ASN A 94 -45.56 12.37 -36.58
N ASP A 95 -46.67 13.06 -36.34
CA ASP A 95 -46.64 14.30 -35.52
C ASP A 95 -46.48 13.99 -34.05
N VAL A 96 -47.01 12.88 -33.57
CA VAL A 96 -46.82 12.40 -32.21
C VAL A 96 -45.36 12.02 -32.01
N ALA A 97 -44.77 11.24 -32.91
CA ALA A 97 -43.38 10.82 -32.84
C ALA A 97 -42.39 12.00 -32.89
N LYS A 98 -42.66 13.01 -33.74
CA LYS A 98 -41.86 14.23 -33.80
C LYS A 98 -41.95 14.99 -32.48
N GLN A 99 -43.11 15.11 -31.90
CA GLN A 99 -43.32 15.78 -30.62
C GLN A 99 -42.60 15.06 -29.50
N GLU A 100 -42.68 13.73 -29.41
CA GLU A 100 -41.96 12.93 -28.41
C GLU A 100 -40.47 13.03 -28.58
N CYS A 101 -39.97 13.00 -29.82
CA CYS A 101 -38.55 13.19 -30.09
C CYS A 101 -38.08 14.57 -29.64
N MET A 102 -38.86 15.64 -29.88
CA MET A 102 -38.54 16.99 -29.41
C MET A 102 -38.52 17.07 -27.88
N LEU A 103 -39.52 16.46 -27.21
CA LEU A 103 -39.54 16.44 -25.72
C LEU A 103 -38.35 15.69 -25.14
N ARG A 104 -38.03 14.52 -25.70
CA ARG A 104 -36.86 13.74 -25.26
C ARG A 104 -35.59 14.52 -25.51
N ASN A 105 -35.40 15.13 -26.65
CA ASN A 105 -34.20 15.92 -26.95
C ASN A 105 -34.03 17.10 -25.99
N ILE A 106 -35.13 17.76 -25.58
CA ILE A 106 -35.07 18.83 -24.57
C ILE A 106 -34.56 18.29 -23.24
N VAL A 107 -35.10 17.16 -22.75
CA VAL A 107 -34.70 16.55 -21.48
C VAL A 107 -33.26 16.07 -21.54
N GLU A 108 -32.86 15.38 -22.61
CA GLU A 108 -31.48 14.90 -22.82
C GLU A 108 -30.51 16.06 -22.94
N HIS A 109 -30.83 17.12 -23.67
CA HIS A 109 -30.01 18.30 -23.79
C HIS A 109 -29.82 18.98 -22.42
N ARG A 110 -30.88 19.15 -21.65
CA ARG A 110 -30.81 19.74 -20.29
C ARG A 110 -30.14 18.82 -19.28
N ARG A 111 -30.20 17.50 -19.52
CA ARG A 111 -29.48 16.50 -18.72
C ARG A 111 -27.99 16.48 -19.04
N ALA A 112 -27.61 16.55 -20.31
CA ALA A 112 -26.24 16.57 -20.76
C ALA A 112 -25.48 17.85 -20.33
N ASN A 113 -26.15 18.98 -20.35
CA ASN A 113 -25.65 20.27 -19.87
C ASN A 113 -25.67 20.33 -18.34
N CYS A 114 -24.89 19.47 -17.69
CA CYS A 114 -24.76 19.39 -16.21
C CYS A 114 -24.33 20.71 -15.56
N LYS A 115 -23.77 21.64 -16.33
CA LYS A 115 -23.43 23.00 -15.88
C LYS A 115 -24.20 23.96 -16.76
N ASP A 116 -25.43 24.30 -16.34
CA ASP A 116 -26.08 25.51 -16.81
C ASP A 116 -25.26 26.66 -16.25
N ILE A 117 -24.33 27.15 -17.08
CA ILE A 117 -23.31 28.16 -16.68
C ILE A 117 -23.99 29.41 -16.18
N GLU A 118 -25.05 29.87 -16.87
CA GLU A 118 -25.80 31.07 -16.51
C GLU A 118 -26.46 30.93 -15.12
N ALA A 119 -27.17 29.82 -14.91
CA ALA A 119 -27.79 29.54 -13.61
C ALA A 119 -26.74 29.35 -12.50
N TRP A 120 -25.63 28.67 -12.82
CA TRP A 120 -24.54 28.47 -11.88
C TRP A 120 -23.90 29.80 -11.47
N ASP A 121 -23.54 30.63 -12.43
CA ASP A 121 -22.91 31.94 -12.16
C ASP A 121 -23.84 32.86 -11.38
N TYR A 122 -25.16 32.85 -11.72
CA TYR A 122 -26.15 33.57 -10.94
C TYR A 122 -26.15 33.11 -9.49
N PHE A 123 -26.31 31.82 -9.20
CA PHE A 123 -26.37 31.32 -7.82
C PHE A 123 -25.04 31.42 -7.08
N ALA A 124 -23.92 31.29 -7.77
CA ALA A 124 -22.59 31.48 -7.19
C ALA A 124 -22.33 32.95 -6.80
N SER A 125 -22.92 33.91 -7.53
CA SER A 125 -22.83 35.33 -7.22
C SER A 125 -23.77 35.80 -6.09
N VAL A 126 -24.80 35.01 -5.77
CA VAL A 126 -25.78 35.34 -4.75
C VAL A 126 -25.12 35.38 -3.36
N ARG A 127 -25.32 36.48 -2.68
CA ARG A 127 -24.91 36.64 -1.27
C ARG A 127 -26.14 36.54 -0.36
N GLY A 128 -25.98 35.79 0.71
CA GLY A 128 -26.96 35.78 1.80
C GLY A 128 -27.05 37.11 2.49
N ALA A 129 -28.03 37.29 3.37
CA ALA A 129 -28.15 38.49 4.20
C ALA A 129 -26.96 38.70 5.16
N ASP A 130 -26.18 37.66 5.41
CA ASP A 130 -24.92 37.65 6.15
C ASP A 130 -23.68 38.04 5.29
N GLY A 131 -23.92 38.46 4.04
CA GLY A 131 -22.87 38.84 3.08
C GLY A 131 -22.03 37.67 2.52
N ARG A 132 -22.26 36.41 2.98
CA ARG A 132 -21.53 35.22 2.53
C ARG A 132 -22.12 34.67 1.23
N MET A 133 -21.27 34.11 0.38
CA MET A 133 -21.72 33.39 -0.79
C MET A 133 -22.44 32.09 -0.38
N LEU A 134 -23.28 31.61 -1.25
CA LEU A 134 -23.94 30.31 -1.04
C LEU A 134 -22.90 29.18 -1.04
N GLU A 135 -23.10 28.18 -0.21
CA GLU A 135 -22.30 26.94 -0.22
C GLU A 135 -22.41 26.24 -1.57
N ARG A 136 -21.32 25.69 -2.06
CA ARG A 136 -21.24 25.00 -3.38
C ARG A 136 -22.34 23.95 -3.57
N GLU A 137 -22.63 23.15 -2.55
CA GLU A 137 -23.70 22.14 -2.59
C GLU A 137 -25.10 22.79 -2.81
N LYS A 138 -25.30 23.95 -2.20
CA LYS A 138 -26.56 24.69 -2.37
C LYS A 138 -26.66 25.34 -3.75
N VAL A 139 -25.57 25.89 -4.27
CA VAL A 139 -25.48 26.40 -5.64
C VAL A 139 -25.83 25.29 -6.64
N GLU A 140 -25.25 24.09 -6.47
CA GLU A 140 -25.52 22.92 -7.30
C GLU A 140 -27.00 22.51 -7.27
N LYS A 141 -27.60 22.43 -6.08
CA LYS A 141 -29.04 22.09 -5.94
C LYS A 141 -29.95 23.12 -6.58
N LEU A 142 -29.63 24.41 -6.46
CA LEU A 142 -30.41 25.50 -7.06
C LEU A 142 -30.27 25.51 -8.60
N THR A 143 -29.05 25.28 -9.10
CA THR A 143 -28.78 25.16 -10.55
C THR A 143 -29.57 23.98 -11.16
N ASN A 144 -29.53 22.84 -10.47
CA ASN A 144 -30.32 21.67 -10.91
C ASN A 144 -31.82 21.95 -10.86
N SER A 145 -32.29 22.67 -9.85
CA SER A 145 -33.71 23.07 -9.77
C SER A 145 -34.12 23.99 -10.92
N ALA A 146 -33.30 24.99 -11.25
CA ALA A 146 -33.53 25.89 -12.38
C ALA A 146 -33.58 25.11 -13.71
N ARG A 147 -32.62 24.20 -13.89
CA ARG A 147 -32.53 23.36 -15.09
C ARG A 147 -33.76 22.48 -15.29
N ILE A 148 -34.26 21.85 -14.23
CA ILE A 148 -35.46 21.05 -14.27
C ILE A 148 -36.68 21.92 -14.63
N LEU A 149 -36.82 23.08 -14.00
CA LEU A 149 -37.95 24.01 -14.28
C LEU A 149 -37.89 24.59 -15.71
N ALA A 150 -36.70 24.87 -16.22
CA ALA A 150 -36.51 25.30 -17.61
C ALA A 150 -36.88 24.20 -18.59
N ALA A 151 -36.47 22.93 -18.35
CA ALA A 151 -36.88 21.80 -19.16
C ALA A 151 -38.40 21.60 -19.20
N ILE A 152 -39.07 21.74 -18.05
CA ILE A 152 -40.55 21.70 -17.97
C ILE A 152 -41.16 22.82 -18.82
N GLY A 153 -40.63 24.03 -18.76
CA GLY A 153 -41.11 25.18 -19.55
C GLY A 153 -40.99 24.93 -21.05
N GLU A 154 -39.81 24.53 -21.52
CA GLU A 154 -39.57 24.22 -22.93
C GLU A 154 -40.48 23.08 -23.46
N CYS A 155 -40.68 22.05 -22.65
CA CYS A 155 -41.60 20.97 -22.99
C CYS A 155 -43.04 21.46 -23.09
N LEU A 156 -43.49 22.35 -22.18
CA LEU A 156 -44.83 22.95 -22.24
C LEU A 156 -45.02 23.78 -23.49
N ASP A 157 -44.00 24.54 -23.91
CA ASP A 157 -44.06 25.35 -25.13
C ASP A 157 -44.21 24.48 -26.38
N VAL A 158 -43.47 23.37 -26.47
CA VAL A 158 -43.63 22.39 -27.58
C VAL A 158 -45.03 21.79 -27.61
N ILE A 159 -45.59 21.42 -26.45
CA ILE A 159 -46.93 20.86 -26.37
C ILE A 159 -47.98 21.91 -26.75
N LYS A 160 -47.84 23.17 -26.30
CA LYS A 160 -48.70 24.28 -26.64
C LYS A 160 -48.69 24.57 -28.14
N GLN A 161 -47.54 24.61 -28.78
CA GLN A 161 -47.41 24.79 -30.23
C GLN A 161 -48.11 23.65 -30.98
N ALA A 162 -47.88 22.38 -30.58
CA ALA A 162 -48.52 21.23 -31.18
C ALA A 162 -50.06 21.25 -31.01
N ALA A 163 -50.56 21.64 -29.84
CA ALA A 163 -52.01 21.81 -29.58
C ALA A 163 -52.62 22.91 -30.45
N THR A 164 -51.91 24.03 -30.62
CA THR A 164 -52.37 25.13 -31.48
C THR A 164 -52.46 24.70 -32.94
N MET A 165 -51.45 23.98 -33.45
CA MET A 165 -51.48 23.43 -34.82
C MET A 165 -52.59 22.46 -35.03
N ARG A 166 -52.98 21.69 -34.03
CA ARG A 166 -54.11 20.70 -34.09
C ARG A 166 -55.48 21.31 -33.78
N LYS A 167 -55.56 22.61 -33.53
CA LYS A 167 -56.79 23.32 -33.09
C LYS A 167 -57.42 22.70 -31.83
N GLN A 168 -56.57 22.15 -30.92
CA GLN A 168 -57.04 21.54 -29.68
C GLN A 168 -57.01 22.55 -28.55
N ARG A 169 -57.91 22.36 -27.56
CA ARG A 169 -57.86 23.19 -26.34
C ARG A 169 -56.60 22.84 -25.52
N PHE A 170 -55.81 23.86 -25.22
CA PHE A 170 -54.63 23.75 -24.39
C PHE A 170 -54.91 24.27 -22.98
N SER A 171 -54.58 23.47 -21.96
CA SER A 171 -54.63 23.87 -20.56
C SER A 171 -53.26 23.60 -19.92
N VAL A 172 -52.57 24.67 -19.51
CA VAL A 172 -51.24 24.58 -18.88
C VAL A 172 -51.27 23.67 -17.66
N LEU A 173 -52.28 23.78 -16.81
CA LEU A 173 -52.37 22.99 -15.58
C LEU A 173 -52.49 21.49 -15.88
N ARG A 174 -53.38 21.14 -16.82
CA ARG A 174 -53.60 19.74 -17.20
C ARG A 174 -52.38 19.09 -17.84
N GLU A 175 -51.72 19.82 -18.72
CA GLU A 175 -50.49 19.29 -19.35
C GLU A 175 -49.32 19.27 -18.38
N PHE A 176 -49.24 20.22 -17.45
CA PHE A 176 -48.25 20.23 -16.38
C PHE A 176 -48.42 19.00 -15.48
N GLU A 177 -49.62 18.71 -15.02
CA GLU A 177 -49.90 17.51 -14.21
C GLU A 177 -49.54 16.23 -14.95
N ARG A 178 -49.71 16.24 -16.27
CA ARG A 178 -49.47 15.09 -17.12
C ARG A 178 -47.99 14.74 -17.32
N PHE A 179 -47.13 15.71 -17.54
CA PHE A 179 -45.73 15.41 -17.95
C PHE A 179 -44.64 16.01 -17.07
N ALA A 180 -44.91 17.09 -16.34
CA ALA A 180 -43.86 17.73 -15.50
C ALA A 180 -43.27 16.79 -14.47
N TYR A 181 -44.06 15.84 -14.00
CA TYR A 181 -43.62 14.79 -13.09
C TYR A 181 -42.59 13.84 -13.74
N ASN A 182 -42.81 13.47 -14.98
CA ASN A 182 -41.91 12.60 -15.73
C ASN A 182 -40.60 13.31 -16.02
N VAL A 183 -40.63 14.59 -16.41
CA VAL A 183 -39.41 15.39 -16.61
C VAL A 183 -38.61 15.53 -15.30
N ALA A 184 -39.31 15.85 -14.22
CA ALA A 184 -38.65 15.95 -12.91
C ALA A 184 -38.08 14.60 -12.43
N TYR A 185 -38.74 13.48 -12.78
CA TYR A 185 -38.29 12.13 -12.49
C TYR A 185 -37.06 11.74 -13.33
N GLU A 186 -37.10 11.95 -14.64
CA GLU A 186 -35.99 11.63 -15.54
C GLU A 186 -34.72 12.44 -15.24
N MET A 187 -34.90 13.64 -14.69
CA MET A 187 -33.80 14.51 -14.21
C MET A 187 -33.50 14.37 -12.73
N GLY A 188 -34.15 13.44 -12.02
CA GLY A 188 -34.05 13.27 -10.56
C GLY A 188 -32.75 12.68 -10.05
N ASP A 189 -31.87 12.25 -10.94
CA ASP A 189 -30.50 11.81 -10.57
C ASP A 189 -29.64 12.93 -9.97
N TYR A 190 -30.09 14.17 -10.16
CA TYR A 190 -29.38 15.35 -9.65
C TYR A 190 -30.12 15.92 -8.45
N PRO A 191 -29.40 16.21 -7.33
CA PRO A 191 -30.01 16.78 -6.14
C PRO A 191 -30.62 18.15 -6.45
N SER A 192 -31.88 18.34 -6.10
CA SER A 192 -32.61 19.58 -6.31
C SER A 192 -33.35 20.03 -5.05
N THR A 193 -33.85 21.28 -5.04
CA THR A 193 -34.69 21.85 -3.97
C THR A 193 -36.17 21.84 -4.31
N LEU A 194 -36.53 21.22 -5.40
CA LEU A 194 -37.90 21.22 -5.89
C LEU A 194 -38.83 20.33 -5.04
N PRO A 195 -40.10 20.73 -4.88
CA PRO A 195 -41.06 19.92 -4.14
C PRO A 195 -41.48 18.70 -4.99
N THR A 196 -41.71 17.58 -4.30
CA THR A 196 -42.20 16.34 -4.91
C THR A 196 -43.73 16.33 -5.19
N ASN A 197 -44.46 17.30 -4.66
CA ASN A 197 -45.90 17.45 -4.88
C ASN A 197 -46.19 18.27 -6.15
N ALA A 198 -47.04 17.77 -7.04
CA ALA A 198 -47.35 18.39 -8.34
C ALA A 198 -47.86 19.82 -8.23
N ASP A 199 -48.80 20.11 -7.31
CA ASP A 199 -49.34 21.44 -7.11
C ASP A 199 -48.30 22.46 -6.66
N ARG A 200 -47.40 22.00 -5.73
CA ARG A 200 -46.30 22.85 -5.26
C ARG A 200 -45.24 23.03 -6.34
N LEU A 201 -44.99 22.02 -7.14
CA LEU A 201 -44.07 22.09 -8.28
C LEU A 201 -44.60 23.05 -9.34
N TYR A 202 -45.92 22.99 -9.64
CA TYR A 202 -46.57 23.93 -10.56
C TYR A 202 -46.48 25.38 -10.09
N ARG A 203 -46.75 25.65 -8.82
CA ARG A 203 -46.60 27.00 -8.26
C ARG A 203 -45.14 27.47 -8.37
N ARG A 204 -44.18 26.59 -8.06
CA ARG A 204 -42.76 26.92 -8.16
C ARG A 204 -42.33 27.18 -9.60
N TRP A 205 -42.86 26.41 -10.57
CA TRP A 205 -42.59 26.64 -11.97
C TRP A 205 -43.22 27.97 -12.46
N LYS A 206 -44.42 28.31 -12.00
CA LYS A 206 -45.08 29.58 -12.32
C LYS A 206 -44.27 30.77 -11.74
N ASP A 207 -43.78 30.66 -10.51
CA ASP A 207 -42.92 31.67 -9.94
C ASP A 207 -41.63 31.79 -10.74
N TYR A 208 -41.04 30.67 -11.15
CA TYR A 208 -39.81 30.66 -11.95
C TYR A 208 -40.03 31.28 -13.35
N SER A 209 -41.14 31.05 -13.97
CA SER A 209 -41.48 31.66 -15.28
C SER A 209 -41.64 33.17 -15.22
N VAL A 210 -41.97 33.74 -14.04
CA VAL A 210 -42.15 35.19 -13.82
C VAL A 210 -40.88 35.84 -13.27
N TYR A 211 -40.27 35.24 -12.28
CA TYR A 211 -39.19 35.85 -11.50
C TYR A 211 -37.79 35.24 -11.80
N GLY A 212 -37.70 34.23 -12.69
CA GLY A 212 -36.46 33.60 -13.03
C GLY A 212 -35.75 32.95 -11.84
N TYR A 213 -34.45 32.99 -11.84
CA TYR A 213 -33.57 32.35 -10.79
C TYR A 213 -33.81 32.89 -9.38
N SER A 214 -34.23 34.15 -9.26
CA SER A 214 -34.38 34.81 -7.95
C SER A 214 -35.44 34.15 -7.06
N CYS A 215 -36.49 33.56 -7.62
CA CYS A 215 -37.53 32.88 -6.86
C CYS A 215 -37.03 31.60 -6.16
N LEU A 216 -35.94 30.96 -6.67
CA LEU A 216 -35.39 29.75 -6.12
C LEU A 216 -34.55 30.03 -4.86
N VAL A 217 -34.03 31.23 -4.71
CA VAL A 217 -33.31 31.64 -3.50
C VAL A 217 -34.32 31.93 -2.40
N HIS A 218 -34.21 31.16 -1.31
CA HIS A 218 -35.14 31.40 -0.19
C HIS A 218 -34.89 32.77 0.44
N GLY A 219 -35.93 33.57 0.63
CA GLY A 219 -35.85 34.94 1.13
C GLY A 219 -35.25 35.10 2.53
N LEU A 220 -35.09 33.97 3.25
CA LEU A 220 -34.41 33.89 4.54
C LEU A 220 -32.95 33.40 4.42
N THR A 221 -32.42 33.24 3.20
CA THR A 221 -31.03 32.79 3.02
C THR A 221 -30.06 33.81 3.56
N GLY A 222 -29.28 33.42 4.56
CA GLY A 222 -28.37 34.32 5.28
C GLY A 222 -29.04 35.28 6.23
N LYS A 223 -30.36 35.28 6.36
CA LYS A 223 -31.06 36.01 7.44
C LYS A 223 -30.95 35.17 8.70
N GLU A 224 -30.42 35.76 9.74
CA GLU A 224 -30.52 35.19 11.07
C GLU A 224 -32.00 35.07 11.45
N GLY A 225 -32.39 33.86 11.85
CA GLY A 225 -33.74 33.70 12.41
C GLY A 225 -33.95 34.67 13.58
N ASN A 226 -35.20 35.02 13.87
CA ASN A 226 -35.65 35.99 14.90
C ASN A 226 -35.13 35.74 16.34
N ARG A 227 -33.99 35.09 16.51
CA ARG A 227 -33.32 34.87 17.78
C ARG A 227 -32.37 36.07 18.04
N ARG A 228 -32.49 36.65 19.23
CA ARG A 228 -31.75 37.79 19.78
C ARG A 228 -30.36 37.90 19.19
N LYS A 229 -30.10 39.06 18.56
CA LYS A 229 -28.86 39.40 17.86
C LYS A 229 -27.64 39.63 18.76
N ASP A 230 -27.86 39.66 20.06
CA ASP A 230 -26.81 40.02 21.01
C ASP A 230 -25.95 38.81 21.34
N ASN A 231 -24.64 38.94 21.12
CA ASN A 231 -23.57 38.02 21.52
C ASN A 231 -23.54 36.60 20.85
N LYS A 232 -23.96 36.50 19.59
CA LYS A 232 -23.96 35.17 18.92
C LYS A 232 -22.57 34.56 18.82
N GLU A 233 -21.53 35.36 18.54
CA GLU A 233 -20.15 34.87 18.44
C GLU A 233 -19.60 34.46 19.80
N GLU A 234 -19.89 35.23 20.85
CA GLU A 234 -19.49 34.90 22.22
C GLU A 234 -20.18 33.63 22.70
N ILE A 235 -21.48 33.48 22.42
CA ILE A 235 -22.22 32.25 22.75
C ILE A 235 -21.67 31.03 21.98
N GLU A 236 -21.41 31.18 20.67
CA GLU A 236 -20.79 30.13 19.89
C GLU A 236 -19.39 29.76 20.39
N ALA A 237 -18.58 30.74 20.76
CA ALA A 237 -17.26 30.53 21.35
C ALA A 237 -17.35 29.82 22.71
N LEU A 238 -18.27 30.25 23.60
CA LEU A 238 -18.51 29.63 24.91
C LEU A 238 -18.92 28.14 24.74
N VAL A 239 -19.90 27.90 23.87
CA VAL A 239 -20.38 26.52 23.58
C VAL A 239 -19.29 25.68 22.96
N SER A 240 -18.51 26.26 22.03
CA SER A 240 -17.37 25.58 21.40
C SER A 240 -16.33 25.20 22.44
N GLU A 241 -16.01 26.08 23.38
CA GLU A 241 -15.08 25.82 24.48
C GLU A 241 -15.59 24.72 25.42
N LEU A 242 -16.88 24.78 25.81
CA LEU A 242 -17.50 23.70 26.60
C LEU A 242 -17.46 22.34 25.87
N VAL A 243 -17.61 22.34 24.54
CA VAL A 243 -17.48 21.13 23.72
C VAL A 243 -16.04 20.65 23.66
N ALA A 244 -15.08 21.56 23.60
CA ALA A 244 -13.65 21.24 23.50
C ALA A 244 -13.04 20.82 24.83
N SER A 245 -13.39 21.47 25.96
CA SER A 245 -12.80 21.26 27.27
C SER A 245 -13.25 19.95 27.95
N GLY A 246 -14.39 19.44 27.56
CA GLY A 246 -14.98 18.26 28.21
C GLY A 246 -14.64 16.94 27.51
N ALA A 247 -13.91 16.04 28.17
CA ALA A 247 -13.80 14.69 27.70
C ALA A 247 -15.17 14.02 27.64
N LYS A 248 -15.79 13.92 26.46
CA LYS A 248 -17.04 13.17 26.19
C LYS A 248 -18.33 13.76 26.79
N LEU A 249 -18.43 15.08 27.01
CA LEU A 249 -19.71 15.67 27.37
C LEU A 249 -20.75 15.44 26.27
N SER A 250 -21.95 14.99 26.67
CA SER A 250 -23.09 14.89 25.74
C SER A 250 -23.63 16.28 25.40
N ASP A 251 -24.28 16.41 24.23
CA ASP A 251 -24.86 17.70 23.80
C ASP A 251 -25.87 18.23 24.78
N THR A 252 -26.62 17.34 25.43
CA THR A 252 -27.58 17.69 26.49
C THR A 252 -26.88 18.23 27.73
N MET A 253 -25.70 17.69 28.07
CA MET A 253 -24.93 18.15 29.21
C MET A 253 -24.30 19.51 28.93
N VAL A 254 -23.78 19.73 27.71
CA VAL A 254 -23.28 21.05 27.28
C VAL A 254 -24.38 22.10 27.34
N ALA A 255 -25.60 21.80 26.88
CA ALA A 255 -26.73 22.72 26.99
C ALA A 255 -27.08 23.07 28.46
N LYS A 256 -27.05 22.07 29.38
CA LYS A 256 -27.25 22.31 30.80
C LYS A 256 -26.15 23.17 31.40
N LEU A 257 -24.89 22.91 31.07
CA LEU A 257 -23.76 23.69 31.56
C LEU A 257 -23.82 25.16 31.01
N SER A 258 -24.20 25.34 29.74
CA SER A 258 -24.40 26.68 29.16
C SER A 258 -25.48 27.46 29.93
N ALA A 259 -26.55 26.80 30.36
CA ALA A 259 -27.61 27.43 31.15
C ALA A 259 -27.09 27.93 32.53
N THR A 260 -26.15 27.23 33.17
CA THR A 260 -25.52 27.66 34.41
C THR A 260 -24.63 28.91 34.22
N LEU A 261 -24.21 29.17 32.99
CA LEU A 261 -23.47 30.39 32.60
C LEU A 261 -24.39 31.51 32.06
N GLY A 262 -25.70 31.37 32.24
CA GLY A 262 -26.70 32.35 31.79
C GLY A 262 -27.05 32.25 30.30
N VAL A 263 -26.61 31.21 29.62
CA VAL A 263 -26.85 31.02 28.18
C VAL A 263 -27.81 29.83 27.98
N GLU A 264 -29.07 30.12 27.76
CA GLU A 264 -30.08 29.10 27.43
C GLU A 264 -30.00 28.73 25.96
N ILE A 265 -29.56 27.50 25.69
CA ILE A 265 -29.49 26.90 24.34
C ILE A 265 -30.04 25.48 24.37
N ASP A 266 -30.64 25.07 23.25
CA ASP A 266 -31.12 23.72 23.11
C ASP A 266 -30.02 22.77 22.59
N ARG A 267 -30.26 21.48 22.76
CA ARG A 267 -29.36 20.41 22.27
C ARG A 267 -29.04 20.57 20.78
N ARG A 268 -30.02 20.98 19.97
CA ARG A 268 -29.87 21.11 18.52
C ARG A 268 -28.87 22.23 18.19
N ARG A 269 -28.91 23.31 18.90
CA ARG A 269 -27.96 24.40 18.71
C ARG A 269 -26.54 24.01 19.11
N VAL A 270 -26.39 23.24 20.17
CA VAL A 270 -25.07 22.66 20.55
C VAL A 270 -24.53 21.79 19.41
N GLN A 271 -25.39 20.95 18.80
CA GLN A 271 -24.98 20.13 17.64
C GLN A 271 -24.56 20.96 16.43
N GLU A 272 -25.27 22.03 16.12
CA GLU A 272 -24.93 22.97 15.04
C GLU A 272 -23.56 23.63 15.29
N VAL A 273 -23.33 24.14 16.50
CA VAL A 273 -22.04 24.73 16.89
C VAL A 273 -20.90 23.69 16.84
N ARG A 274 -21.17 22.49 17.34
CA ARG A 274 -20.19 21.39 17.28
C ARG A 274 -19.81 21.05 15.84
N LYS A 275 -20.79 20.93 14.95
CA LYS A 275 -20.57 20.64 13.52
C LYS A 275 -19.84 21.76 12.82
N LYS A 276 -20.22 23.02 13.08
CA LYS A 276 -19.59 24.21 12.51
C LYS A 276 -18.12 24.33 12.90
N ASN A 277 -17.79 24.00 14.15
CA ASN A 277 -16.45 24.15 14.72
C ASN A 277 -15.76 22.79 14.93
N GLU A 278 -16.11 21.75 14.16
CA GLU A 278 -15.66 20.38 14.36
C GLU A 278 -14.14 20.27 14.43
N VAL A 279 -13.43 20.87 13.47
CA VAL A 279 -11.97 20.80 13.39
C VAL A 279 -11.31 21.53 14.55
N VAL A 280 -11.84 22.72 14.93
CA VAL A 280 -11.32 23.51 16.06
C VAL A 280 -11.51 22.77 17.38
N ASN A 281 -12.67 22.17 17.58
CA ASN A 281 -13.02 21.46 18.80
C ASN A 281 -12.35 20.08 18.89
N MET A 282 -11.89 19.54 17.77
CA MET A 282 -11.30 18.22 17.70
C MET A 282 -10.04 18.08 18.56
N ALA A 283 -9.20 19.11 18.58
CA ALA A 283 -7.95 19.12 19.35
C ALA A 283 -8.22 19.05 20.87
N GLY A 284 -9.14 19.86 21.36
CA GLY A 284 -9.53 19.89 22.79
C GLY A 284 -10.24 18.62 23.21
N ARG A 285 -11.26 18.19 22.46
CA ARG A 285 -12.12 17.05 22.83
C ARG A 285 -11.47 15.68 22.60
N GLN A 286 -10.71 15.53 21.53
CA GLN A 286 -10.21 14.22 21.06
C GLN A 286 -8.67 14.15 21.01
N GLY A 287 -8.02 15.25 21.36
CA GLY A 287 -6.56 15.35 21.39
C GLY A 287 -5.89 15.51 20.03
N LYS A 288 -4.62 15.91 20.10
CA LYS A 288 -3.77 16.20 18.92
C LYS A 288 -3.73 15.06 17.89
N ARG A 289 -3.73 13.80 18.37
CA ARG A 289 -3.68 12.62 17.50
C ARG A 289 -4.86 12.54 16.54
N LYS A 290 -6.06 12.89 17.02
CA LYS A 290 -7.26 12.86 16.19
C LYS A 290 -7.25 13.95 15.12
N VAL A 291 -6.74 15.15 15.47
CA VAL A 291 -6.52 16.24 14.51
C VAL A 291 -5.55 15.81 13.41
N MET A 292 -4.41 15.20 13.80
CA MET A 292 -3.42 14.71 12.84
C MET A 292 -4.01 13.71 11.86
N ASN A 293 -4.87 12.81 12.34
CA ASN A 293 -5.41 11.74 11.51
C ASN A 293 -6.60 12.13 10.63
N ASN A 294 -7.36 13.16 11.02
CA ASN A 294 -8.63 13.48 10.34
C ASN A 294 -8.69 14.89 9.73
N ALA A 295 -7.88 15.82 10.21
CA ALA A 295 -7.95 17.23 9.78
C ALA A 295 -6.73 17.69 8.98
N LEU A 296 -5.54 17.09 9.23
CA LEU A 296 -4.34 17.46 8.48
C LEU A 296 -4.30 16.73 7.14
N MET A 297 -3.66 17.40 6.18
CA MET A 297 -3.39 16.80 4.87
C MET A 297 -2.54 15.53 5.04
N GLN A 298 -2.90 14.47 4.34
CA GLN A 298 -2.16 13.22 4.30
C GLN A 298 -1.39 13.14 2.98
N VAL A 299 -0.22 12.51 3.02
CA VAL A 299 0.59 12.26 1.83
C VAL A 299 0.34 10.83 1.36
N ASP A 300 -0.02 10.67 0.09
CA ASP A 300 -0.09 9.35 -0.53
C ASP A 300 1.32 8.86 -0.84
N ARG A 301 1.63 7.63 -0.46
CA ARG A 301 2.95 7.03 -0.65
C ARG A 301 2.88 5.95 -1.71
N ILE A 302 3.86 5.98 -2.60
CA ILE A 302 4.08 4.93 -3.60
C ILE A 302 4.95 3.84 -2.96
N LYS A 303 4.64 2.59 -3.23
CA LYS A 303 5.44 1.44 -2.77
C LYS A 303 6.86 1.52 -3.31
N PRO A 304 7.86 0.93 -2.61
CA PRO A 304 9.21 0.81 -3.13
C PRO A 304 9.24 0.17 -4.52
N SER A 305 10.17 0.62 -5.36
CA SER A 305 10.29 0.15 -6.74
C SER A 305 10.88 -1.24 -6.89
N GLN A 306 11.60 -1.72 -5.87
CA GLN A 306 12.25 -3.03 -5.84
C GLN A 306 12.38 -3.54 -4.40
N PRO A 307 12.63 -4.85 -4.22
CA PRO A 307 12.95 -5.43 -2.92
C PRO A 307 14.19 -4.82 -2.27
N MET A 308 14.31 -4.96 -0.96
CA MET A 308 15.43 -4.50 -0.11
C MET A 308 15.57 -2.97 0.01
N LEU A 309 14.67 -2.17 -0.56
CA LEU A 309 14.70 -0.71 -0.33
C LEU A 309 14.17 -0.32 1.05
N MET A 310 13.15 -1.01 1.53
CA MET A 310 12.58 -0.69 2.84
C MET A 310 11.96 -1.92 3.50
N TRP A 311 12.43 -2.20 4.70
CA TRP A 311 11.78 -3.16 5.59
C TRP A 311 10.96 -2.46 6.65
N CYS A 312 9.83 -3.06 7.01
CA CYS A 312 9.01 -2.61 8.11
C CYS A 312 8.83 -3.75 9.11
N SER A 313 8.97 -3.45 10.40
CA SER A 313 8.76 -4.43 11.46
C SER A 313 7.80 -3.91 12.52
N ASP A 314 7.06 -4.83 13.12
CA ASP A 314 6.23 -4.55 14.29
C ASP A 314 6.01 -5.84 15.08
N GLY A 315 5.70 -5.68 16.36
CA GLY A 315 5.24 -6.77 17.20
C GLY A 315 3.73 -6.96 17.08
N TRP A 316 3.29 -8.18 17.18
CA TRP A 316 1.89 -8.55 17.07
C TRP A 316 1.53 -9.63 18.10
N ASP A 317 0.44 -9.42 18.84
CA ASP A 317 -0.18 -10.45 19.66
C ASP A 317 -0.87 -11.45 18.71
N ALA A 318 -0.42 -12.68 18.69
CA ALA A 318 -0.78 -13.66 17.68
C ALA A 318 -2.24 -14.15 17.72
N GLU A 319 -3.10 -13.56 18.53
CA GLU A 319 -4.56 -13.81 18.60
C GLU A 319 -4.98 -15.29 18.53
N LEU A 320 -4.09 -16.19 18.96
CA LEU A 320 -4.33 -17.64 19.05
C LEU A 320 -4.13 -18.09 20.49
N TYR A 321 -5.14 -18.75 21.05
CA TYR A 321 -5.02 -19.37 22.35
C TYR A 321 -4.21 -20.66 22.30
N TYR A 322 -3.35 -20.86 23.29
CA TYR A 322 -2.70 -22.13 23.58
C TYR A 322 -2.80 -22.48 25.05
N GLN A 323 -2.67 -23.77 25.40
CA GLN A 323 -2.53 -24.21 26.77
C GLN A 323 -1.06 -24.17 27.21
N ASP A 324 -0.80 -23.54 28.35
CA ASP A 324 0.52 -23.56 28.97
C ASP A 324 0.74 -24.86 29.79
N GLU A 325 1.94 -25.05 30.33
CA GLU A 325 2.31 -26.21 31.15
C GLU A 325 1.43 -26.36 32.43
N ARG A 326 0.79 -25.28 32.85
CA ARG A 326 -0.11 -25.24 34.01
C ARG A 326 -1.57 -25.43 33.63
N SER A 327 -1.83 -25.83 32.40
CA SER A 327 -3.17 -25.97 31.83
C SER A 327 -4.00 -24.68 31.93
N ARG A 328 -3.35 -23.52 31.74
CA ARG A 328 -4.01 -22.24 31.61
C ARG A 328 -3.93 -21.79 30.18
N TYR A 329 -4.89 -20.97 29.74
CA TYR A 329 -4.79 -20.34 28.40
C TYR A 329 -3.72 -19.25 28.39
N ASN A 330 -3.08 -19.09 27.26
CA ASN A 330 -2.14 -18.00 27.00
C ASN A 330 -2.09 -17.67 25.50
N ARG A 331 -1.36 -16.63 25.12
CA ARG A 331 -1.13 -16.22 23.73
C ARG A 331 0.35 -15.94 23.51
N LEU A 332 0.81 -16.11 22.30
CA LEU A 332 2.18 -15.79 21.89
C LEU A 332 2.25 -14.43 21.22
N ASN A 333 3.39 -13.79 21.36
CA ASN A 333 3.75 -12.61 20.58
C ASN A 333 4.64 -13.03 19.41
N MET A 334 4.44 -12.38 18.29
CA MET A 334 5.25 -12.58 17.09
C MET A 334 5.76 -11.23 16.59
N VAL A 335 7.05 -11.12 16.38
CA VAL A 335 7.65 -9.99 15.67
C VAL A 335 7.85 -10.42 14.22
N VAL A 336 7.39 -9.62 13.28
CA VAL A 336 7.54 -9.89 11.84
C VAL A 336 8.27 -8.75 11.18
N VAL A 337 9.19 -9.08 10.29
CA VAL A 337 9.90 -8.15 9.41
C VAL A 337 9.41 -8.39 7.99
N VAL A 338 8.82 -7.40 7.36
CA VAL A 338 8.32 -7.50 5.98
C VAL A 338 9.10 -6.58 5.04
N ASP A 339 9.38 -7.05 3.83
CA ASP A 339 9.79 -6.18 2.73
C ASP A 339 8.56 -5.44 2.20
N THR A 340 8.61 -4.10 2.18
CA THR A 340 7.46 -3.27 1.83
C THR A 340 7.17 -3.22 0.33
N PHE A 341 8.01 -3.82 -0.51
CA PHE A 341 7.77 -3.96 -1.95
C PHE A 341 6.45 -4.69 -2.21
N ASN A 342 6.29 -5.89 -1.67
CA ASN A 342 5.07 -6.69 -1.81
C ASN A 342 4.56 -7.29 -0.48
N CYS A 343 5.04 -6.77 0.66
CA CYS A 343 4.77 -7.29 1.99
C CYS A 343 5.22 -8.77 2.17
N TYR A 344 6.35 -9.13 1.58
CA TYR A 344 6.97 -10.44 1.78
C TYR A 344 7.54 -10.56 3.20
N PRO A 345 7.21 -11.58 3.99
CA PRO A 345 7.77 -11.78 5.31
C PRO A 345 9.21 -12.26 5.23
N MET A 346 10.16 -11.33 5.36
CA MET A 346 11.58 -11.59 5.33
C MET A 346 12.04 -12.38 6.54
N GLY A 347 11.56 -12.01 7.73
CA GLY A 347 11.90 -12.69 8.96
C GLY A 347 10.84 -12.59 10.04
N TYR A 348 10.94 -13.48 11.02
CA TYR A 348 10.05 -13.50 12.18
C TYR A 348 10.72 -14.12 13.40
N ALA A 349 10.16 -13.80 14.56
CA ALA A 349 10.46 -14.49 15.81
C ALA A 349 9.18 -14.61 16.64
N ILE A 350 9.03 -15.73 17.34
CA ILE A 350 7.86 -16.05 18.17
C ILE A 350 8.30 -16.22 19.61
N GLY A 351 7.63 -15.52 20.53
CA GLY A 351 7.94 -15.56 21.95
C GLY A 351 6.72 -15.25 22.82
N GLU A 352 6.92 -15.27 24.12
CA GLU A 352 5.82 -15.01 25.08
C GLU A 352 5.53 -13.52 25.22
N ARG A 353 6.53 -12.68 25.00
CA ARG A 353 6.41 -11.22 25.12
C ARG A 353 7.29 -10.52 24.10
N GLU A 354 6.81 -9.42 23.60
CA GLU A 354 7.64 -8.53 22.80
C GLU A 354 8.76 -7.95 23.67
N CYS A 355 10.00 -8.17 23.24
CA CYS A 355 11.20 -7.63 23.87
C CYS A 355 12.31 -7.41 22.82
N GLY A 356 13.35 -6.65 23.19
CA GLY A 356 14.44 -6.38 22.27
C GLY A 356 15.17 -7.62 21.77
N GLN A 357 15.24 -8.68 22.55
CA GLN A 357 15.78 -9.96 22.11
C GLN A 357 14.93 -10.57 21.00
N LEU A 358 13.60 -10.61 21.16
CA LEU A 358 12.68 -11.14 20.16
C LEU A 358 12.76 -10.34 18.85
N ILE A 359 12.87 -9.01 18.96
CA ILE A 359 13.05 -8.13 17.80
C ILE A 359 14.38 -8.45 17.09
N SER A 360 15.48 -8.60 17.85
CA SER A 360 16.78 -8.92 17.26
C SER A 360 16.78 -10.30 16.59
N GLU A 361 16.09 -11.29 17.15
CA GLU A 361 15.94 -12.63 16.56
C GLU A 361 15.16 -12.58 15.24
N ALA A 362 14.08 -11.76 15.15
CA ALA A 362 13.35 -11.56 13.93
C ALA A 362 14.19 -10.93 12.81
N TYR A 363 15.02 -9.93 13.14
CA TYR A 363 15.95 -9.34 12.16
C TYR A 363 17.09 -10.29 11.78
N ARG A 364 17.61 -11.09 12.72
CA ARG A 364 18.58 -12.12 12.40
C ARG A 364 18.00 -13.14 11.43
N ASP A 365 16.78 -13.58 11.66
CA ASP A 365 16.06 -14.46 10.73
C ASP A 365 15.89 -13.81 9.36
N ALA A 366 15.52 -12.51 9.31
CA ALA A 366 15.33 -11.77 8.08
C ALA A 366 16.62 -11.65 7.24
N ILE A 367 17.75 -11.33 7.86
CA ILE A 367 19.04 -11.24 7.16
C ILE A 367 19.49 -12.60 6.63
N ASN A 368 19.38 -13.65 7.45
CA ASN A 368 19.74 -15.00 7.02
C ASN A 368 18.83 -15.50 5.90
N HIS A 369 17.52 -15.22 5.98
CA HIS A 369 16.58 -15.56 4.93
C HIS A 369 16.86 -14.80 3.63
N ALA A 370 17.20 -13.50 3.71
CA ALA A 370 17.58 -12.70 2.54
C ALA A 370 18.82 -13.28 1.85
N GLU A 371 19.84 -13.66 2.60
CA GLU A 371 21.05 -14.29 2.06
C GLU A 371 20.74 -15.62 1.36
N LEU A 372 19.90 -16.47 1.96
CA LEU A 372 19.45 -17.72 1.36
C LEU A 372 18.58 -17.49 0.11
N LEU A 373 17.74 -16.45 0.12
CA LEU A 373 16.81 -16.17 -0.96
C LEU A 373 17.49 -15.58 -2.18
N PHE A 374 18.41 -14.64 -1.96
CA PHE A 374 19.06 -13.87 -3.02
C PHE A 374 20.46 -14.37 -3.38
N GLY A 375 21.05 -15.27 -2.57
CA GLY A 375 22.41 -15.79 -2.78
C GLY A 375 23.52 -14.79 -2.48
N GLU A 376 23.19 -13.61 -1.95
CA GLU A 376 24.09 -12.51 -1.67
C GLU A 376 23.87 -11.98 -0.24
N ALA A 377 24.94 -11.53 0.41
CA ALA A 377 24.87 -10.89 1.73
C ALA A 377 24.43 -9.43 1.58
N VAL A 378 23.13 -9.21 1.54
CA VAL A 378 22.51 -7.90 1.34
C VAL A 378 21.75 -7.45 2.58
N MET A 379 21.61 -6.13 2.73
CA MET A 379 20.81 -5.52 3.77
C MET A 379 19.82 -4.51 3.18
N PRO A 380 18.69 -4.22 3.83
CA PRO A 380 17.78 -3.20 3.37
C PRO A 380 18.42 -1.81 3.43
N TYR A 381 18.09 -0.96 2.46
CA TYR A 381 18.50 0.44 2.50
C TYR A 381 17.91 1.14 3.73
N GLN A 382 16.63 0.92 4.03
CA GLN A 382 15.91 1.55 5.13
C GLN A 382 15.15 0.53 5.97
N ILE A 383 15.16 0.74 7.28
CA ILE A 383 14.28 0.03 8.21
C ILE A 383 13.34 1.03 8.88
N GLN A 384 12.05 0.69 8.93
CA GLN A 384 11.05 1.38 9.72
C GLN A 384 10.50 0.44 10.81
N SER A 385 10.58 0.85 12.07
CA SER A 385 9.96 0.16 13.19
C SER A 385 9.30 1.17 14.13
N ASP A 386 8.57 0.69 15.12
CA ASP A 386 8.01 1.55 16.13
C ASP A 386 9.09 2.16 17.05
N ASN A 387 8.69 2.97 18.03
CA ASN A 387 9.63 3.59 18.97
C ASN A 387 9.98 2.69 20.17
N TYR A 388 9.51 1.45 20.20
CA TYR A 388 9.82 0.53 21.27
C TYR A 388 11.32 0.18 21.28
N ALA A 389 11.94 0.32 22.42
CA ALA A 389 13.36 0.00 22.66
C ALA A 389 14.36 0.65 21.67
N VAL A 390 14.03 1.76 20.99
CA VAL A 390 14.89 2.39 19.96
C VAL A 390 16.30 2.60 20.42
N LYS A 391 16.53 3.13 21.63
CA LYS A 391 17.88 3.38 22.14
C LYS A 391 18.71 2.09 22.24
N MET A 392 18.09 0.99 22.67
CA MET A 392 18.76 -0.31 22.79
C MET A 392 18.98 -0.93 21.41
N MET A 393 18.02 -0.77 20.49
CA MET A 393 18.06 -1.37 19.17
C MET A 393 18.87 -0.58 18.14
N THR A 394 19.21 0.69 18.41
CA THR A 394 19.99 1.52 17.48
C THR A 394 21.29 0.85 16.99
N PRO A 395 22.12 0.22 17.85
CA PRO A 395 23.32 -0.48 17.37
C PRO A 395 23.00 -1.65 16.43
N TYR A 396 21.88 -2.33 16.66
CA TYR A 396 21.41 -3.42 15.80
C TYR A 396 20.98 -2.89 14.44
N TYR A 397 20.14 -1.84 14.41
CA TYR A 397 19.70 -1.22 13.16
C TYR A 397 20.88 -0.68 12.33
N SER A 398 21.85 -0.01 12.97
CA SER A 398 23.05 0.49 12.28
C SER A 398 23.94 -0.60 11.68
N ALA A 399 23.77 -1.85 12.12
CA ALA A 399 24.52 -2.99 11.58
C ALA A 399 23.84 -3.66 10.37
N ILE A 400 22.54 -3.42 10.18
CA ILE A 400 21.73 -4.13 9.15
C ILE A 400 20.95 -3.21 8.22
N CYS A 401 21.07 -1.91 8.32
CA CYS A 401 20.50 -0.98 7.33
C CYS A 401 21.35 0.29 7.24
N ARG A 402 21.19 0.98 6.12
CA ARG A 402 21.83 2.28 5.92
C ARG A 402 21.10 3.38 6.69
N GLU A 403 19.76 3.36 6.65
CA GLU A 403 18.91 4.38 7.25
C GLU A 403 17.87 3.74 8.18
N PHE A 404 17.79 4.23 9.41
CA PHE A 404 16.73 3.84 10.33
C PHE A 404 15.73 4.99 10.50
N THR A 405 14.47 4.72 10.27
CA THR A 405 13.39 5.70 10.40
C THR A 405 12.38 5.23 11.44
N PRO A 406 12.39 5.77 12.67
CA PRO A 406 11.37 5.41 13.64
C PRO A 406 9.99 5.88 13.17
N ALA A 407 8.96 5.06 13.36
CA ALA A 407 7.60 5.43 13.04
C ALA A 407 7.15 6.62 13.90
N LYS A 408 6.47 7.60 13.28
CA LYS A 408 5.92 8.74 14.03
C LYS A 408 4.87 8.25 15.02
N VAL A 409 5.02 8.64 16.28
CA VAL A 409 4.08 8.29 17.34
C VAL A 409 2.66 8.72 16.95
N GLY A 410 1.75 7.76 16.92
CA GLY A 410 0.34 8.05 16.69
C GLY A 410 -0.11 8.09 15.22
N ASN A 411 0.73 7.79 14.27
CA ASN A 411 0.37 7.71 12.86
C ASN A 411 0.36 6.25 12.35
N ALA A 412 -0.67 5.51 12.79
CA ALA A 412 -0.87 4.11 12.39
C ALA A 412 -1.03 3.92 10.86
N LYS A 413 -1.50 4.96 10.16
CA LYS A 413 -1.70 4.90 8.70
C LYS A 413 -0.42 4.83 7.88
N ASP A 414 0.73 5.19 8.48
CA ASP A 414 2.03 5.18 7.82
C ASP A 414 2.74 3.81 7.86
N LYS A 415 2.19 2.84 8.58
CA LYS A 415 2.80 1.52 8.73
C LYS A 415 2.17 0.51 7.76
N VAL A 416 2.93 0.10 6.76
CA VAL A 416 2.55 -0.97 5.82
C VAL A 416 2.28 -2.29 6.56
N ILE A 417 3.01 -2.55 7.64
CA ILE A 417 2.91 -3.78 8.43
C ILE A 417 1.55 -3.94 9.14
N GLU A 418 0.86 -2.85 9.49
CA GLU A 418 -0.48 -2.95 10.07
C GLU A 418 -1.50 -3.52 9.09
N GLN A 419 -1.36 -3.18 7.80
CA GLN A 419 -2.18 -3.77 6.74
C GLN A 419 -1.84 -5.25 6.55
N TYR A 420 -0.56 -5.61 6.64
CA TYR A 420 -0.09 -6.99 6.58
C TYR A 420 -0.72 -7.83 7.71
N PHE A 421 -0.68 -7.35 8.96
CA PHE A 421 -1.30 -8.06 10.08
C PHE A 421 -2.82 -8.23 9.91
N ARG A 422 -3.53 -7.25 9.37
CA ARG A 422 -4.97 -7.40 9.07
C ARG A 422 -5.25 -8.53 8.10
N THR A 423 -4.38 -8.71 7.09
CA THR A 423 -4.49 -9.81 6.14
C THR A 423 -4.26 -11.15 6.84
N ILE A 424 -3.22 -11.25 7.67
CA ILE A 424 -2.94 -12.44 8.47
C ILE A 424 -4.10 -12.77 9.43
N GLN A 425 -4.62 -11.78 10.15
CA GLN A 425 -5.76 -11.97 11.07
C GLN A 425 -6.97 -12.58 10.37
N THR A 426 -7.24 -12.18 9.12
CA THR A 426 -8.34 -12.76 8.35
C THR A 426 -8.16 -14.26 8.15
N ASN A 427 -6.94 -14.72 7.89
CA ASN A 427 -6.62 -16.14 7.71
C ASN A 427 -6.69 -16.90 9.03
N LEU A 428 -6.28 -16.29 10.15
CA LEU A 428 -6.34 -16.91 11.47
C LEU A 428 -7.76 -17.15 11.99
N GLN A 429 -8.74 -16.36 11.53
CA GLN A 429 -10.15 -16.56 11.90
C GLN A 429 -10.69 -17.95 11.53
N LEU A 430 -10.01 -18.66 10.62
CA LEU A 430 -10.37 -20.02 10.24
C LEU A 430 -9.92 -21.08 11.28
N LEU A 431 -9.06 -20.70 12.21
CA LEU A 431 -8.52 -21.60 13.22
C LEU A 431 -9.44 -21.70 14.46
N PRO A 432 -9.68 -22.90 15.00
CA PRO A 432 -10.61 -23.10 16.11
C PRO A 432 -10.15 -22.43 17.43
N ASN A 433 -8.87 -22.16 17.57
CA ASN A 433 -8.27 -21.50 18.73
C ASN A 433 -8.07 -19.99 18.55
N TYR A 434 -8.72 -19.38 17.55
CA TYR A 434 -8.66 -17.93 17.32
C TYR A 434 -9.30 -17.16 18.48
N SER A 435 -8.56 -16.21 19.07
CA SER A 435 -8.99 -15.46 20.24
C SER A 435 -9.80 -14.19 19.93
N GLY A 436 -9.81 -13.75 18.68
CA GLY A 436 -10.43 -12.49 18.26
C GLY A 436 -9.60 -11.25 18.63
N HIS A 437 -9.89 -10.16 17.94
CA HIS A 437 -9.24 -8.87 18.16
C HIS A 437 -9.93 -8.09 19.31
N ASN A 438 -9.24 -7.14 19.92
CA ASN A 438 -9.72 -6.31 21.04
C ASN A 438 -11.11 -5.67 20.86
N ILE A 439 -11.55 -5.44 19.60
CA ILE A 439 -12.89 -4.92 19.30
C ILE A 439 -13.98 -5.95 19.66
N THR A 440 -13.68 -7.24 19.57
CA THR A 440 -14.57 -8.34 19.94
C THR A 440 -14.44 -8.75 21.40
N ALA A 441 -13.52 -8.13 22.15
CA ALA A 441 -13.27 -8.41 23.57
C ALA A 441 -14.52 -8.29 24.45
N LYS A 442 -15.53 -7.54 24.04
CA LYS A 442 -16.83 -7.48 24.75
C LYS A 442 -17.59 -8.80 24.78
N ASN A 443 -17.29 -9.69 23.85
CA ASN A 443 -17.96 -10.99 23.69
C ASN A 443 -16.99 -12.15 23.94
N GLN A 444 -15.75 -11.90 24.39
CA GLN A 444 -14.82 -12.97 24.75
C GLN A 444 -15.28 -13.64 26.04
N PRO A 445 -15.08 -14.95 26.16
CA PRO A 445 -15.28 -15.67 27.43
C PRO A 445 -14.42 -15.03 28.52
N ASN A 446 -14.88 -15.11 29.76
CA ASN A 446 -14.07 -14.66 30.89
C ASN A 446 -12.87 -15.59 31.13
N ASP A 447 -11.91 -15.14 31.92
CA ASP A 447 -10.67 -15.88 32.21
C ASP A 447 -10.94 -17.24 32.85
N ASP A 448 -11.94 -17.35 33.71
CA ASP A 448 -12.30 -18.60 34.35
C ASP A 448 -12.80 -19.63 33.34
N TRP A 449 -13.62 -19.21 32.39
CA TRP A 449 -14.10 -20.08 31.31
C TRP A 449 -12.95 -20.52 30.41
N LEU A 450 -12.08 -19.58 29.99
CA LEU A 450 -10.92 -19.86 29.15
C LEU A 450 -9.94 -20.83 29.82
N ASN A 451 -9.70 -20.68 31.15
CA ASN A 451 -8.86 -21.59 31.89
C ASN A 451 -9.50 -22.97 32.06
N ALA A 452 -10.83 -23.04 32.25
CA ALA A 452 -11.55 -24.32 32.35
C ALA A 452 -11.49 -25.13 31.03
N HIS A 453 -11.45 -24.44 29.89
CA HIS A 453 -11.41 -25.05 28.55
C HIS A 453 -10.00 -25.02 27.89
N SER A 454 -8.97 -24.67 28.67
CA SER A 454 -7.59 -24.56 28.13
C SER A 454 -7.07 -25.85 27.52
N LYS A 455 -7.55 -27.01 27.97
CA LYS A 455 -7.19 -28.33 27.42
C LYS A 455 -7.68 -28.57 25.99
N ASP A 456 -8.65 -27.79 25.53
CA ASP A 456 -9.19 -27.84 24.17
C ASP A 456 -8.31 -27.06 23.19
N PHE A 457 -7.40 -26.22 23.70
CA PHE A 457 -6.47 -25.45 22.88
C PHE A 457 -5.21 -26.27 22.54
N PRO A 458 -4.57 -25.98 21.40
CA PRO A 458 -3.29 -26.56 21.06
C PRO A 458 -2.22 -26.27 22.12
N THR A 459 -1.16 -27.09 22.14
CA THR A 459 0.03 -26.79 22.92
C THR A 459 0.77 -25.55 22.35
N ARG A 460 1.70 -25.01 23.13
CA ARG A 460 2.57 -23.91 22.69
C ARG A 460 3.25 -24.22 21.35
N GLU A 461 3.81 -25.41 21.21
CA GLU A 461 4.46 -25.88 19.97
C GLU A 461 3.45 -26.05 18.83
N GLY A 462 2.20 -26.39 19.15
CA GLY A 462 1.12 -26.48 18.18
C GLY A 462 0.82 -25.10 17.56
N VAL A 463 0.73 -24.05 18.40
CA VAL A 463 0.51 -22.69 17.91
C VAL A 463 1.73 -22.15 17.17
N ILE A 464 2.95 -22.46 17.60
CA ILE A 464 4.16 -22.10 16.85
C ILE A 464 4.10 -22.68 15.44
N ARG A 465 3.76 -23.98 15.29
CA ARG A 465 3.60 -24.59 13.96
C ARG A 465 2.49 -23.96 13.12
N GLN A 466 1.38 -23.54 13.73
CA GLN A 466 0.33 -22.80 13.01
C GLN A 466 0.85 -21.48 12.45
N LEU A 467 1.61 -20.72 13.24
CA LEU A 467 2.20 -19.44 12.81
C LEU A 467 3.31 -19.64 11.75
N GLU A 468 4.15 -20.65 11.91
CA GLU A 468 5.20 -21.00 10.92
C GLU A 468 4.58 -21.43 9.58
N ALA A 469 3.52 -22.24 9.62
CA ALA A 469 2.79 -22.63 8.42
C ALA A 469 2.19 -21.41 7.71
N LEU A 470 1.62 -20.46 8.46
CA LEU A 470 1.09 -19.22 7.91
C LEU A 470 2.18 -18.40 7.20
N ILE A 471 3.34 -18.20 7.84
CA ILE A 471 4.47 -17.49 7.22
C ILE A 471 4.97 -18.22 5.97
N SER A 472 5.01 -19.56 6.01
CA SER A 472 5.43 -20.36 4.85
C SER A 472 4.47 -20.18 3.67
N ILE A 473 3.17 -20.15 3.90
CA ILE A 473 2.15 -19.90 2.88
C ILE A 473 2.31 -18.48 2.30
N GLU A 474 2.48 -17.47 3.16
CA GLU A 474 2.69 -16.09 2.73
C GLU A 474 3.98 -15.93 1.89
N ARG A 475 5.06 -16.58 2.31
CA ARG A 475 6.32 -16.63 1.53
C ARG A 475 6.11 -17.27 0.18
N ALA A 476 5.44 -18.43 0.12
CA ALA A 476 5.17 -19.13 -1.13
C ALA A 476 4.36 -18.27 -2.12
N ASN A 477 3.31 -17.62 -1.62
CA ASN A 477 2.42 -16.80 -2.44
C ASN A 477 3.09 -15.55 -3.04
N LYS A 478 4.11 -14.99 -2.37
CA LYS A 478 4.71 -13.70 -2.74
C LYS A 478 6.11 -13.85 -3.36
N ARG A 479 6.70 -15.04 -3.28
CA ARG A 479 8.09 -15.29 -3.69
C ARG A 479 8.34 -14.99 -5.16
N GLU A 480 7.47 -15.44 -6.04
CA GLU A 480 7.67 -15.30 -7.49
C GLU A 480 7.75 -13.82 -7.90
N GLU A 481 6.85 -12.98 -7.40
CA GLU A 481 6.85 -11.53 -7.64
C GLU A 481 8.13 -10.88 -7.09
N LEU A 482 8.51 -11.25 -5.85
CA LEU A 482 9.72 -10.73 -5.21
C LEU A 482 10.97 -11.08 -6.00
N MET A 483 11.12 -12.35 -6.41
CA MET A 483 12.30 -12.82 -7.13
C MET A 483 12.42 -12.19 -8.52
N ARG A 484 11.31 -12.05 -9.25
CA ARG A 484 11.29 -11.35 -10.53
C ARG A 484 11.77 -9.90 -10.39
N ALA A 485 11.24 -9.19 -9.39
CA ALA A 485 11.65 -7.80 -9.13
C ALA A 485 13.11 -7.71 -8.64
N TRP A 486 13.62 -8.75 -7.97
CA TRP A 486 15.02 -8.83 -7.59
C TRP A 486 15.95 -9.03 -8.79
N GLU A 487 15.58 -9.85 -9.76
CA GLU A 487 16.33 -10.05 -11.01
C GLU A 487 16.39 -8.77 -11.86
N GLU A 488 15.29 -7.99 -11.90
CA GLU A 488 15.17 -6.73 -12.63
C GLU A 488 15.68 -5.51 -11.85
N ARG A 489 16.26 -5.70 -10.66
CA ARG A 489 16.63 -4.62 -9.75
C ARG A 489 17.68 -3.66 -10.29
N ASP A 490 17.61 -2.42 -9.85
CA ASP A 490 18.69 -1.45 -9.98
C ASP A 490 19.77 -1.76 -8.93
N THR A 491 20.89 -2.32 -9.38
CA THR A 491 22.00 -2.76 -8.51
C THR A 491 22.66 -1.60 -7.77
N SER A 492 22.55 -0.37 -8.25
CA SER A 492 23.11 0.83 -7.60
C SER A 492 22.42 1.16 -6.27
N LYS A 493 21.21 0.62 -6.04
CA LYS A 493 20.40 0.81 -4.82
C LYS A 493 20.52 -0.35 -3.84
N VAL A 494 21.29 -1.37 -4.19
CA VAL A 494 21.48 -2.54 -3.31
C VAL A 494 22.61 -2.24 -2.33
N GLU A 495 22.33 -2.43 -1.04
CA GLU A 495 23.32 -2.26 0.02
C GLU A 495 23.86 -3.62 0.45
N MET A 496 25.19 -3.73 0.46
CA MET A 496 25.89 -4.94 0.90
C MET A 496 26.00 -4.98 2.42
N LEU A 497 25.77 -6.16 3.00
CA LEU A 497 25.87 -6.35 4.44
C LEU A 497 27.33 -6.35 4.89
N ASP A 498 27.69 -5.49 5.83
CA ASP A 498 28.94 -5.58 6.57
C ASP A 498 28.82 -6.72 7.61
N ARG A 499 29.35 -7.90 7.24
CA ARG A 499 29.27 -9.10 8.09
C ARG A 499 29.94 -8.93 9.44
N CYS A 500 30.99 -8.12 9.53
CA CYS A 500 31.66 -7.86 10.81
C CYS A 500 30.77 -7.09 11.77
N LYS A 501 30.15 -6.00 11.28
CA LYS A 501 29.20 -5.21 12.08
C LYS A 501 27.98 -6.03 12.46
N TYR A 502 27.44 -6.79 11.51
CA TYR A 502 26.31 -7.66 11.76
C TYR A 502 26.60 -8.67 12.86
N LEU A 503 27.69 -9.45 12.73
CA LEU A 503 28.05 -10.47 13.71
C LEU A 503 28.45 -9.89 15.06
N ALA A 504 29.07 -8.70 15.09
CA ALA A 504 29.40 -8.02 16.34
C ALA A 504 28.17 -7.70 17.19
N GLN A 505 27.01 -7.44 16.56
CA GLN A 505 25.76 -7.11 17.23
C GLN A 505 24.86 -8.33 17.43
N PHE A 506 24.66 -9.14 16.40
CA PHE A 506 23.70 -10.24 16.39
C PHE A 506 24.32 -11.61 16.71
N GLY A 507 25.67 -11.73 16.59
CA GLY A 507 26.35 -13.00 16.77
C GLY A 507 26.53 -13.37 18.24
N GLU A 508 26.68 -14.67 18.48
CA GLU A 508 27.20 -15.20 19.73
C GLU A 508 28.66 -14.82 19.90
N LYS A 509 29.12 -14.69 21.15
CA LYS A 509 30.45 -14.18 21.46
C LYS A 509 31.29 -15.22 22.20
N SER A 510 32.47 -15.53 21.66
CA SER A 510 33.50 -16.31 22.33
C SER A 510 34.74 -15.44 22.57
N ARG A 511 35.14 -15.26 23.82
CA ARG A 511 36.22 -14.37 24.19
C ARG A 511 37.57 -15.13 24.33
N GLY A 512 38.68 -14.40 24.20
CA GLY A 512 40.00 -14.90 24.50
C GLY A 512 40.63 -15.81 23.43
N ASN A 513 40.10 -15.80 22.20
CA ASN A 513 40.66 -16.61 21.12
C ASN A 513 41.91 -15.96 20.52
N MET A 514 42.88 -16.77 20.12
CA MET A 514 44.12 -16.31 19.48
C MET A 514 44.23 -16.84 18.07
N LEU A 515 44.80 -16.02 17.18
CA LEU A 515 45.07 -16.44 15.79
C LEU A 515 46.33 -17.32 15.79
N THR A 516 46.18 -18.55 15.32
CA THR A 516 47.27 -19.50 15.12
C THR A 516 47.60 -19.68 13.63
N PRO A 517 48.70 -20.32 13.24
CA PRO A 517 48.92 -20.70 11.84
C PRO A 517 47.80 -21.55 11.24
N ASN A 518 47.10 -22.32 12.10
CA ASN A 518 45.96 -23.15 11.70
C ASN A 518 44.61 -22.41 11.74
N GLY A 519 44.63 -21.08 11.92
CA GLY A 519 43.42 -20.28 12.08
C GLY A 519 43.00 -20.14 13.54
N ILE A 520 41.80 -19.66 13.75
CA ILE A 520 41.15 -19.55 15.05
C ILE A 520 40.24 -20.76 15.24
N LYS A 521 40.42 -21.43 16.40
CA LYS A 521 39.62 -22.61 16.76
C LYS A 521 38.49 -22.21 17.70
N LEU A 522 37.27 -22.62 17.36
CA LEU A 522 36.07 -22.44 18.17
C LEU A 522 35.40 -23.81 18.38
N ILE A 523 35.08 -24.15 19.65
CA ILE A 523 34.33 -25.36 19.98
C ILE A 523 32.93 -24.96 20.46
N ARG A 524 31.87 -25.48 19.81
CA ARG A 524 30.48 -25.31 20.22
C ARG A 524 29.73 -26.60 20.09
N GLU A 525 28.94 -26.96 21.09
CA GLU A 525 28.14 -28.18 21.14
C GLU A 525 28.91 -29.44 20.76
N GLY A 526 30.20 -29.52 21.16
CA GLY A 526 31.08 -30.64 20.86
C GLY A 526 31.67 -30.63 19.43
N VAL A 527 31.29 -29.68 18.59
CA VAL A 527 31.81 -29.55 17.22
C VAL A 527 32.95 -28.52 17.20
N GLU A 528 34.01 -28.85 16.48
CA GLU A 528 35.17 -27.99 16.26
C GLU A 528 35.02 -27.23 14.94
N TYR A 529 35.00 -25.91 15.02
CA TYR A 529 35.02 -24.99 13.89
C TYR A 529 36.39 -24.30 13.81
N LYS A 530 36.90 -24.13 12.62
CA LYS A 530 38.12 -23.38 12.35
C LYS A 530 37.86 -22.25 11.38
N PHE A 531 38.34 -21.07 11.71
CA PHE A 531 38.21 -19.87 10.89
C PHE A 531 39.57 -19.31 10.52
N GLU A 532 39.62 -18.70 9.35
CA GLU A 532 40.82 -18.05 8.83
C GLU A 532 40.55 -16.61 8.47
N CYS A 533 41.58 -15.77 8.57
CA CYS A 533 41.55 -14.40 8.11
C CYS A 533 42.57 -14.18 7.00
N ARG A 534 42.13 -13.60 5.90
CA ARG A 534 42.96 -13.23 4.74
C ARG A 534 43.42 -11.74 4.79
N ASP A 535 43.28 -11.07 5.97
CA ASP A 535 43.86 -9.74 6.20
C ASP A 535 45.24 -9.88 6.82
N ILE A 536 46.26 -9.29 6.16
CA ILE A 536 47.67 -9.31 6.62
C ILE A 536 47.78 -8.63 7.97
N ARG A 537 47.07 -7.55 8.22
CA ARG A 537 47.12 -6.79 9.49
C ARG A 537 46.73 -7.65 10.69
N MET A 538 45.76 -8.53 10.54
CA MET A 538 45.37 -9.46 11.60
C MET A 538 46.51 -10.49 11.87
N ARG A 539 47.23 -10.95 10.83
CA ARG A 539 48.36 -11.88 10.96
C ARG A 539 49.55 -11.26 11.71
N GLU A 540 49.73 -9.95 11.57
CA GLU A 540 50.74 -9.21 12.35
C GLU A 540 50.38 -9.13 13.84
N GLN A 541 49.10 -9.11 14.18
CA GLN A 541 48.56 -9.06 15.54
C GLN A 541 48.35 -10.46 16.15
N ARG A 542 49.18 -11.42 15.78
CA ARG A 542 49.05 -12.82 16.19
C ARG A 542 49.04 -13.04 17.69
N GLY A 543 49.69 -12.17 18.47
CA GLY A 543 49.78 -12.24 19.95
C GLY A 543 48.53 -11.71 20.66
N GLU A 544 47.60 -11.06 19.94
CA GLU A 544 46.43 -10.45 20.52
C GLU A 544 45.29 -11.44 20.73
N ARG A 545 44.43 -11.13 21.71
CA ARG A 545 43.24 -11.91 22.00
C ARG A 545 42.03 -11.26 21.32
N TRP A 546 41.23 -12.10 20.72
CA TRP A 546 40.05 -11.69 19.95
C TRP A 546 38.77 -12.25 20.55
N THR A 547 37.72 -11.44 20.52
CA THR A 547 36.35 -11.91 20.71
C THR A 547 35.81 -12.36 19.35
N ILE A 548 35.48 -13.63 19.23
CA ILE A 548 34.93 -14.19 18.00
C ILE A 548 33.40 -14.09 18.09
N CYS A 549 32.83 -13.35 17.16
CA CYS A 549 31.37 -13.22 16.97
C CYS A 549 30.97 -14.10 15.79
N PHE A 550 29.98 -14.98 16.00
CA PHE A 550 29.55 -15.99 15.02
C PHE A 550 28.05 -16.25 15.13
N ASP A 551 27.44 -16.82 14.08
CA ASP A 551 26.06 -17.29 14.09
C ASP A 551 26.05 -18.80 13.84
N LEU A 552 25.51 -19.58 14.79
CA LEU A 552 25.38 -21.04 14.66
C LEU A 552 24.56 -21.48 13.44
N ARG A 553 23.68 -20.60 12.94
CA ARG A 553 22.89 -20.88 11.73
C ARG A 553 23.72 -20.76 10.44
N ASN A 554 24.83 -19.98 10.48
CA ASN A 554 25.70 -19.77 9.34
C ASN A 554 27.17 -19.67 9.79
N MET A 555 27.80 -20.84 10.00
CA MET A 555 29.19 -20.95 10.43
C MET A 555 30.21 -20.81 9.29
N ASN A 556 29.79 -20.37 8.10
CA ASN A 556 30.72 -20.07 7.01
C ASN A 556 31.55 -18.81 7.27
N TYR A 557 31.06 -17.92 8.12
CA TYR A 557 31.68 -16.64 8.46
C TYR A 557 31.67 -16.42 9.96
N ALA A 558 32.69 -15.69 10.42
CA ALA A 558 32.75 -15.16 11.76
C ALA A 558 33.39 -13.75 11.73
N ALA A 559 33.31 -13.01 12.81
CA ALA A 559 34.03 -11.75 12.97
C ALA A 559 34.94 -11.84 14.19
N ALA A 560 36.20 -11.43 14.04
CA ALA A 560 37.09 -11.22 15.14
C ALA A 560 37.05 -9.74 15.55
N VAL A 561 36.72 -9.47 16.80
CA VAL A 561 36.61 -8.14 17.37
C VAL A 561 37.67 -7.98 18.44
N SER A 562 38.44 -6.89 18.38
CA SER A 562 39.45 -6.56 19.41
C SER A 562 38.80 -6.31 20.77
N GLU A 563 39.56 -6.37 21.85
CA GLU A 563 39.05 -6.15 23.22
C GLU A 563 38.46 -4.74 23.40
N ASP A 564 39.02 -3.74 22.70
CA ASP A 564 38.52 -2.35 22.71
C ASP A 564 37.34 -2.11 21.76
N GLY A 565 36.93 -3.11 20.96
CA GLY A 565 35.86 -3.06 20.02
C GLY A 565 36.08 -2.21 18.76
N ARG A 566 37.31 -1.64 18.60
CA ARG A 566 37.60 -0.70 17.50
C ARG A 566 38.03 -1.38 16.21
N THR A 567 38.67 -2.53 16.33
CA THR A 567 39.20 -3.28 15.18
C THR A 567 38.38 -4.54 14.98
N MET A 568 37.96 -4.76 13.76
CA MET A 568 37.18 -5.93 13.37
C MET A 568 37.78 -6.54 12.12
N TYR A 569 37.82 -7.87 12.07
CA TYR A 569 38.24 -8.63 10.90
C TYR A 569 37.19 -9.67 10.54
N GLN A 570 36.91 -9.79 9.26
CA GLN A 570 36.10 -10.88 8.76
C GLN A 570 36.89 -12.16 8.74
N LEU A 571 36.27 -13.22 9.23
CA LEU A 571 36.82 -14.56 9.25
C LEU A 571 35.96 -15.43 8.34
N GLU A 572 36.62 -16.35 7.64
CA GLU A 572 35.96 -17.36 6.78
C GLU A 572 36.22 -18.74 7.37
N ALA A 573 35.26 -19.65 7.19
CA ALA A 573 35.45 -21.04 7.59
C ALA A 573 36.63 -21.64 6.85
N LYS A 574 37.54 -22.29 7.60
CA LYS A 574 38.71 -22.91 7.02
C LYS A 574 38.33 -24.04 6.10
N GLN A 575 38.73 -23.91 4.85
CA GLN A 575 38.52 -24.94 3.84
C GLN A 575 39.45 -26.11 4.02
N LYS A 576 38.96 -27.31 3.74
CA LYS A 576 39.74 -28.56 3.75
C LYS A 576 40.04 -28.97 2.32
N VAL A 577 41.25 -29.49 2.10
CA VAL A 577 41.68 -29.94 0.78
C VAL A 577 42.01 -31.44 0.88
N HIS A 578 41.73 -32.19 -0.15
CA HIS A 578 42.03 -33.60 -0.20
C HIS A 578 43.57 -33.81 -0.18
N MET A 579 44.03 -34.72 0.69
CA MET A 579 45.43 -35.03 0.86
C MET A 579 45.98 -35.81 -0.33
N ALA A 580 45.27 -36.81 -0.77
CA ALA A 580 45.68 -37.66 -1.90
C ALA A 580 45.47 -36.89 -3.23
N LEU A 581 46.50 -36.93 -4.09
CA LEU A 581 46.46 -36.27 -5.39
C LEU A 581 45.33 -36.86 -6.30
N ALA A 582 45.02 -38.13 -6.13
CA ALA A 582 43.96 -38.77 -6.90
C ALA A 582 42.55 -38.33 -6.55
N ASP A 583 42.36 -37.78 -5.32
CA ASP A 583 41.06 -37.28 -4.83
C ASP A 583 40.90 -35.78 -5.01
N ARG A 584 41.95 -35.09 -5.51
CA ARG A 584 41.92 -33.63 -5.68
C ARG A 584 40.95 -33.20 -6.79
N THR A 585 40.17 -32.22 -6.45
CA THR A 585 39.25 -31.57 -7.38
C THR A 585 39.83 -30.22 -7.87
N GLU A 586 39.29 -29.68 -8.93
CA GLU A 586 39.65 -28.32 -9.38
C GLU A 586 39.46 -27.27 -8.28
N GLU A 587 38.48 -27.48 -7.38
CA GLU A 587 38.25 -26.60 -6.24
C GLU A 587 39.40 -26.67 -5.22
N ASP A 588 39.93 -27.88 -4.95
CA ASP A 588 41.10 -28.03 -4.09
C ASP A 588 42.32 -27.31 -4.66
N GLU A 589 42.50 -27.31 -5.96
CA GLU A 589 43.60 -26.59 -6.62
C GLU A 589 43.44 -25.09 -6.51
N ARG A 590 42.23 -24.57 -6.68
CA ARG A 590 41.92 -23.14 -6.48
C ARG A 590 42.17 -22.72 -5.02
N ILE A 591 41.76 -23.53 -4.06
CA ILE A 591 42.00 -23.28 -2.64
C ILE A 591 43.49 -23.23 -2.37
N LEU A 592 44.26 -24.20 -2.84
CA LEU A 592 45.72 -24.26 -2.65
C LEU A 592 46.44 -23.08 -3.30
N ALA A 593 46.04 -22.68 -4.51
CA ALA A 593 46.55 -21.53 -5.22
C ALA A 593 46.29 -20.23 -4.40
N GLY A 594 45.05 -20.08 -3.89
CA GLY A 594 44.69 -18.94 -3.02
C GLY A 594 45.51 -18.84 -1.73
N TYR A 595 45.80 -19.98 -1.10
CA TYR A 595 46.73 -20.01 0.06
C TYR A 595 48.14 -19.63 -0.34
N GLY A 596 48.64 -20.15 -1.48
CA GLY A 596 49.98 -19.83 -2.01
C GLY A 596 50.11 -18.33 -2.30
N GLU A 597 49.16 -17.76 -2.97
CA GLU A 597 49.13 -16.31 -3.29
C GLU A 597 49.10 -15.45 -2.01
N PHE A 598 48.22 -15.79 -1.06
CA PHE A 598 48.17 -15.06 0.22
C PHE A 598 49.46 -15.13 0.99
N ASN A 599 50.05 -16.32 1.12
CA ASN A 599 51.33 -16.53 1.84
C ASN A 599 52.47 -15.77 1.16
N SER A 600 52.53 -15.74 -0.17
CA SER A 600 53.53 -14.98 -0.92
C SER A 600 53.39 -13.48 -0.67
N ARG A 601 52.15 -12.93 -0.68
CA ARG A 601 51.91 -11.52 -0.31
C ARG A 601 52.28 -11.22 1.11
N LEU A 602 52.00 -12.12 2.06
CA LEU A 602 52.38 -11.94 3.47
C LEU A 602 53.88 -11.91 3.64
N ILE A 603 54.61 -12.85 3.01
CA ILE A 603 56.08 -12.89 3.07
C ILE A 603 56.69 -11.62 2.48
N LYS A 604 56.18 -11.14 1.34
CA LYS A 604 56.59 -9.90 0.71
C LYS A 604 56.36 -8.71 1.64
N HIS A 605 55.17 -8.60 2.22
CA HIS A 605 54.82 -7.53 3.18
C HIS A 605 55.75 -7.52 4.42
N ILE A 606 55.99 -8.71 5.00
CA ILE A 606 56.95 -8.86 6.12
C ILE A 606 58.35 -8.38 5.74
N GLY A 607 58.78 -8.70 4.51
CA GLY A 607 60.06 -8.26 3.98
C GLY A 607 60.15 -6.73 3.86
N GLU A 608 59.11 -6.11 3.29
CA GLU A 608 59.03 -4.67 3.15
C GLU A 608 58.98 -3.93 4.47
N GLU A 609 58.18 -4.40 5.42
CA GLU A 609 58.12 -3.81 6.77
C GLU A 609 59.45 -3.97 7.54
N ARG A 610 60.10 -5.10 7.39
CA ARG A 610 61.44 -5.31 7.96
C ARG A 610 62.46 -4.36 7.36
N ALA A 611 62.46 -4.15 6.05
CA ALA A 611 63.34 -3.22 5.37
C ALA A 611 63.11 -1.77 5.84
N LYS A 612 61.87 -1.33 5.94
CA LYS A 612 61.52 -0.01 6.49
C LYS A 612 62.03 0.19 7.94
N ARG A 613 61.80 -0.82 8.80
CA ARG A 613 62.30 -0.77 10.19
C ARG A 613 63.78 -0.73 10.27
N GLN A 614 64.48 -1.45 9.39
CA GLN A 614 65.96 -1.42 9.33
C GLN A 614 66.45 -0.03 8.87
N GLU A 615 65.78 0.58 7.89
CA GLU A 615 66.10 1.93 7.42
C GLU A 615 65.92 2.98 8.54
N ILE A 616 64.78 2.93 9.26
CA ILE A 616 64.50 3.79 10.41
C ILE A 616 65.56 3.61 11.50
N ALA A 617 65.90 2.36 11.81
CA ALA A 617 66.92 2.03 12.85
C ALA A 617 68.29 2.56 12.43
N ARG A 618 68.67 2.42 11.17
CA ARG A 618 69.92 2.97 10.62
C ARG A 618 69.91 4.47 10.72
N GLY A 619 68.87 5.16 10.27
CA GLY A 619 68.74 6.62 10.35
C GLY A 619 68.76 7.13 11.79
N TYR A 620 68.24 6.36 12.77
CA TYR A 620 68.35 6.68 14.19
C TYR A 620 69.81 6.60 14.67
N ILE A 621 70.55 5.51 14.34
CA ILE A 621 71.96 5.29 14.68
C ILE A 621 72.81 6.42 14.12
N GLU A 622 72.61 6.81 12.87
CA GLU A 622 73.37 7.89 12.22
C GLU A 622 73.05 9.25 12.83
N ARG A 623 71.82 9.61 13.05
CA ARG A 623 71.44 10.90 13.64
C ARG A 623 71.97 11.10 15.05
N HIS A 624 72.08 10.03 15.84
CA HIS A 624 72.55 10.08 17.22
C HIS A 624 74.02 9.72 17.33
N GLN A 625 74.78 9.61 16.22
CA GLN A 625 76.20 9.30 16.19
C GLN A 625 76.60 8.01 16.99
N LEU A 626 75.68 7.04 16.95
CA LEU A 626 75.82 5.78 17.69
C LEU A 626 76.59 4.67 16.93
N SER A 627 77.11 4.96 15.74
CA SER A 627 77.79 3.99 14.87
C SER A 627 78.95 3.25 15.49
N GLY A 628 79.60 3.85 16.48
CA GLY A 628 80.68 3.23 17.23
C GLY A 628 80.25 2.24 18.31
N THR A 629 78.95 2.15 18.63
CA THR A 629 78.47 1.25 19.66
C THR A 629 78.47 -0.21 19.20
N TYR A 630 78.66 -1.15 20.11
CA TYR A 630 78.62 -2.57 19.83
C TYR A 630 77.34 -3.03 19.17
N ALA A 631 76.16 -2.57 19.65
CA ALA A 631 74.89 -2.88 19.11
C ALA A 631 74.73 -2.34 17.67
N ALA A 632 75.16 -1.07 17.44
CA ALA A 632 75.04 -0.48 16.08
C ALA A 632 75.95 -1.23 15.09
N ARG A 633 77.17 -1.62 15.49
CA ARG A 633 78.06 -2.45 14.64
C ARG A 633 77.40 -3.79 14.31
N LEU A 634 76.81 -4.50 15.29
CA LEU A 634 76.11 -5.76 15.01
C LEU A 634 74.92 -5.60 14.08
N LEU A 635 74.17 -4.50 14.21
CA LEU A 635 73.01 -4.23 13.34
C LEU A 635 73.45 -3.89 11.91
N THR A 636 74.57 -3.17 11.74
CA THR A 636 75.09 -2.77 10.41
C THR A 636 76.00 -3.80 9.78
N GLU A 637 76.70 -4.59 10.56
CA GLU A 637 77.72 -5.58 10.13
C GLU A 637 77.21 -7.03 10.14
N ASN A 638 75.88 -7.22 10.29
CA ASN A 638 75.26 -8.56 10.35
C ASN A 638 75.28 -9.36 9.02
N GLY A 639 76.02 -8.85 8.03
CA GLY A 639 76.23 -9.51 6.75
C GLY A 639 75.09 -9.31 5.73
N ASN A 640 73.94 -8.78 6.16
CA ASN A 640 72.78 -8.66 5.30
C ASN A 640 72.69 -7.32 4.54
N HIS A 641 73.48 -6.30 4.91
CA HIS A 641 73.37 -4.95 4.28
C HIS A 641 74.72 -4.24 4.30
N LYS A 642 75.77 -4.84 3.73
CA LYS A 642 77.08 -4.25 3.84
C LYS A 642 77.35 -3.07 2.92
N ASP A 643 76.63 -2.93 1.81
CA ASP A 643 76.78 -1.81 0.90
C ASP A 643 75.68 -1.80 -0.17
N LEU A 644 75.59 -0.70 -0.94
CA LEU A 644 74.67 -0.57 -2.07
C LEU A 644 74.87 -1.64 -3.15
N ALA A 645 76.09 -2.10 -3.34
CA ALA A 645 76.43 -3.17 -4.30
C ALA A 645 75.86 -4.54 -3.88
N TRP A 646 75.64 -4.77 -2.57
CA TRP A 646 74.96 -5.98 -2.11
C TRP A 646 73.43 -5.90 -2.35
N ALA A 647 72.82 -4.75 -2.16
CA ALA A 647 71.40 -4.53 -2.41
C ALA A 647 71.13 -4.66 -3.94
N GLU A 648 72.07 -4.21 -4.77
CA GLU A 648 71.97 -4.31 -6.21
C GLU A 648 72.21 -5.75 -6.70
N ARG A 649 73.17 -6.48 -6.11
CA ARG A 649 73.36 -7.93 -6.34
C ARG A 649 72.19 -8.76 -5.91
N LYS A 650 71.54 -8.44 -4.80
CA LYS A 650 70.32 -9.10 -4.35
C LYS A 650 69.15 -8.84 -5.31
N ARG A 651 69.00 -7.64 -5.81
CA ARG A 651 68.01 -7.30 -6.83
C ARG A 651 68.23 -8.06 -8.14
N LEU A 652 69.51 -8.18 -8.55
CA LEU A 652 69.91 -8.95 -9.72
C LEU A 652 69.70 -10.47 -9.52
N ALA A 653 69.98 -10.99 -8.31
CA ALA A 653 69.71 -12.39 -7.96
C ALA A 653 68.23 -12.69 -7.94
N GLU A 654 67.41 -11.81 -7.33
CA GLU A 654 65.95 -11.94 -7.34
C GLU A 654 65.36 -11.82 -8.77
N ALA A 655 65.95 -10.96 -9.62
CA ALA A 655 65.56 -10.88 -11.02
C ALA A 655 65.99 -12.14 -11.83
N ALA A 656 67.18 -12.67 -11.54
CA ALA A 656 67.64 -13.90 -12.16
C ALA A 656 66.84 -15.13 -11.69
N GLU A 657 66.49 -15.23 -10.39
CA GLU A 657 65.56 -16.28 -9.87
C GLU A 657 64.15 -16.14 -10.50
N ALA A 658 63.69 -14.93 -10.72
CA ALA A 658 62.42 -14.70 -11.41
C ALA A 658 62.49 -15.15 -12.89
N GLU A 659 63.58 -14.85 -13.60
CA GLU A 659 63.83 -15.34 -14.96
C GLU A 659 63.98 -16.86 -14.99
N GLU A 660 64.71 -17.50 -14.03
CA GLU A 660 64.82 -18.95 -13.94
C GLU A 660 63.45 -19.59 -13.66
N VAL A 661 62.63 -18.98 -12.82
CA VAL A 661 61.28 -19.47 -12.57
C VAL A 661 60.39 -19.35 -13.83
N GLU A 662 60.50 -18.27 -14.61
CA GLU A 662 59.86 -18.15 -15.89
C GLU A 662 60.37 -19.17 -16.92
N GLU A 663 61.70 -19.41 -16.96
CA GLU A 663 62.28 -20.45 -17.84
C GLU A 663 61.86 -21.87 -17.44
N VAL A 664 61.83 -22.16 -16.13
CA VAL A 664 61.41 -23.47 -15.59
C VAL A 664 59.91 -23.69 -15.90
N VAL A 665 59.06 -22.65 -15.74
CA VAL A 665 57.66 -22.73 -16.08
C VAL A 665 57.46 -22.91 -17.59
N VAL A 666 58.23 -22.24 -18.44
CA VAL A 666 58.21 -22.44 -19.89
C VAL A 666 58.72 -23.80 -20.30
N VAL A 667 59.76 -24.31 -19.65
CA VAL A 667 60.32 -25.67 -19.88
C VAL A 667 59.34 -26.77 -19.42
N GLN A 668 58.71 -26.58 -18.26
CA GLN A 668 57.68 -27.49 -17.77
C GLN A 668 56.45 -27.52 -18.69
N SER A 669 55.98 -26.37 -19.12
CA SER A 669 54.84 -26.28 -20.09
C SER A 669 55.20 -26.90 -21.44
N LYS A 670 56.41 -26.73 -21.93
CA LYS A 670 56.91 -27.41 -23.15
C LYS A 670 57.09 -28.95 -22.95
N LYS A 671 57.47 -29.42 -21.76
CA LYS A 671 57.53 -30.84 -21.42
C LYS A 671 56.14 -31.43 -21.29
N GLU A 672 55.19 -30.74 -20.72
CA GLU A 672 53.79 -31.18 -20.64
C GLU A 672 53.11 -31.18 -22.01
N SER A 673 53.36 -30.20 -22.87
CA SER A 673 52.81 -30.20 -24.22
C SER A 673 53.40 -31.35 -25.07
N LYS A 674 54.71 -31.64 -24.99
CA LYS A 674 55.31 -32.79 -25.62
C LYS A 674 54.80 -34.12 -25.07
N ARG A 675 54.53 -34.21 -23.75
CA ARG A 675 53.95 -35.41 -23.14
C ARG A 675 52.51 -35.63 -23.57
N ARG A 676 51.73 -34.57 -23.76
CA ARG A 676 50.37 -34.63 -24.33
C ARG A 676 50.39 -35.01 -25.81
N GLU A 677 51.33 -34.56 -26.60
CA GLU A 677 51.51 -34.97 -27.99
C GLU A 677 51.87 -36.47 -28.07
N GLN A 678 52.81 -36.92 -27.28
CA GLN A 678 53.18 -38.36 -27.23
C GLN A 678 52.04 -39.25 -26.79
N VAL A 679 51.20 -38.82 -25.83
CA VAL A 679 50.02 -39.58 -25.41
C VAL A 679 48.98 -39.59 -26.51
N ARG A 680 48.84 -38.51 -27.27
CA ARG A 680 47.92 -38.40 -28.40
C ARG A 680 48.35 -39.29 -29.59
N ASP A 681 49.64 -39.35 -29.84
CA ASP A 681 50.19 -40.20 -30.88
C ASP A 681 50.08 -41.70 -30.51
N ILE A 682 50.21 -42.06 -29.24
CA ILE A 682 49.94 -43.43 -28.76
C ILE A 682 48.46 -43.79 -28.87
N TYR A 683 47.55 -42.81 -28.58
CA TYR A 683 46.11 -43.05 -28.70
C TYR A 683 45.65 -43.15 -30.17
N ASN A 684 46.32 -42.50 -31.11
CA ASN A 684 46.02 -42.54 -32.53
C ASN A 684 46.67 -43.76 -33.24
N SER A 685 47.53 -44.50 -32.54
CA SER A 685 48.19 -45.70 -33.04
C SER A 685 47.60 -47.00 -32.50
N LEU A 686 46.60 -46.90 -31.59
CA LEU A 686 45.75 -48.03 -31.16
C LEU A 686 44.37 -47.97 -31.84
#